data_7bf19b305138d0ed0ebc3711051c0dae
#
_entry.id   7bf19b305138d0ed0ebc3711051c0dae
#
_cell.length_a   1.000
_cell.length_b   1.000
_cell.length_c   1.000
_cell.angle_alpha   90.00
_cell.angle_beta   90.00
_cell.angle_gamma   90.00
#
_symmetry.space_group_name_H-M   'P 1'
#
loop_
_entity.id
_entity.type
_entity.pdbx_description
1 polymer ?
#
loop_
_entity_poly.entity_id
_entity_poly.type
_entity_poly.pdbx_seq_one_letter_code
_entity_poly.pdbx_strand_id
1 'polypeptide(L)'
;MTVQAENTAPPRLINRELSWIELNARLLELAEDPSQPLLERVKFTAIVSSNFDEFFMVRVAGLLEQDEAAMGVRSVDGLTPGQALESIRVRVAELTARQSRLWKRDLRPALAAHDIEVVSLKDCSERELKRLEAYFERDIYPILTPLAVGAGQPFPYISGLSLSLCVTAVDPETGEERFARVKVPEGLDRFVSVGKRLVLLESVIGHFLPVLFPGMDVTERAYFRVTRDADFDVSDDADDLLEAVESELRRRRFGDVVRLELSASASQAMRDRLIEGLGVRPTQVYDIEGPLDMADLWQLVSLDRPELKDEPWVPVVPPRWARMKSPTRVFDEIRRGDMIVHLPYDSFRASFEAFAQGAAHDPDVIAMKTTVYRTSDDSMLTASLIECAEEGKQSVCLVELKARFDERRNIEMSRAMEQAGVHVVHGFADLKIHAKMTLVVRREEGGLRRYVHIGTGNYNAATARLYEDVGIFTADEDIAADVADLFNHITGFGRPQRFRKLLVAPFDMRSRILAEIDRVSVAAAAGKHARIRLKLNQIVDPVVIEALYAAGQAGAKIQICARAICMLRPGVPGLSENISVRSIFGRFLEHSRIYAFEAGEETTYLIGSADMMPRNLDRRIEVLVPIENARARQELAAVLDSTFSDTTNAWILAADGTWSRDVASGAKAHPHQLTMMRRAQQRARRGDRGR
;
A
#
# COMPACT_ATOMS: atom_id res chain seq x y z
N MET A 1 -40.78 -33.49 11.16
CA MET A 1 -39.33 -33.41 11.00
C MET A 1 -38.89 -32.04 11.49
N THR A 2 -38.41 -31.95 12.71
CA THR A 2 -37.90 -30.77 13.36
C THR A 2 -36.53 -30.47 12.75
N VAL A 3 -36.42 -29.36 12.04
CA VAL A 3 -35.14 -28.82 11.57
C VAL A 3 -34.37 -28.40 12.83
N GLN A 4 -33.35 -29.19 13.19
CA GLN A 4 -32.37 -28.79 14.18
C GLN A 4 -31.72 -27.51 13.68
N ALA A 5 -31.90 -26.40 14.39
CA ALA A 5 -31.06 -25.21 14.22
C ALA A 5 -29.62 -25.64 14.51
N GLU A 6 -28.80 -25.74 13.50
CA GLU A 6 -27.35 -25.85 13.67
C GLU A 6 -26.90 -24.65 14.49
N ASN A 7 -26.53 -24.91 15.72
CA ASN A 7 -25.92 -23.94 16.61
C ASN A 7 -24.47 -23.72 16.13
N THR A 8 -24.31 -23.04 15.01
CA THR A 8 -22.99 -22.69 14.48
C THR A 8 -22.50 -21.47 15.23
N ALA A 9 -21.61 -21.70 16.21
CA ALA A 9 -20.78 -20.63 16.76
C ALA A 9 -20.17 -19.83 15.60
N PRO A 10 -20.11 -18.50 15.68
CA PRO A 10 -19.54 -17.70 14.60
C PRO A 10 -18.11 -18.18 14.28
N PRO A 11 -17.72 -18.19 13.00
CA PRO A 11 -16.38 -18.65 12.62
C PRO A 11 -15.33 -17.86 13.41
N ARG A 12 -14.30 -18.55 13.90
CA ARG A 12 -13.25 -17.95 14.77
C ARG A 12 -12.46 -16.86 14.07
N LEU A 13 -12.42 -16.90 12.74
CA LEU A 13 -11.65 -15.97 11.92
C LEU A 13 -12.56 -15.21 10.97
N ILE A 14 -12.19 -13.97 10.65
CA ILE A 14 -12.79 -13.15 9.60
C ILE A 14 -12.13 -13.52 8.27
N ASN A 15 -12.91 -13.56 7.18
CA ASN A 15 -12.36 -13.76 5.84
C ASN A 15 -11.38 -12.64 5.51
N ARG A 16 -10.24 -13.02 4.96
CA ARG A 16 -9.12 -12.14 4.67
C ARG A 16 -9.43 -11.11 3.59
N GLU A 17 -10.10 -11.54 2.52
CA GLU A 17 -10.42 -10.71 1.37
C GLU A 17 -11.53 -9.71 1.72
N LEU A 18 -12.55 -10.16 2.44
CA LEU A 18 -13.59 -9.27 2.96
C LEU A 18 -13.05 -8.25 3.95
N SER A 19 -12.15 -8.67 4.84
CA SER A 19 -11.46 -7.73 5.76
C SER A 19 -10.68 -6.67 5.00
N TRP A 20 -10.09 -7.00 3.84
CA TRP A 20 -9.41 -6.03 2.98
C TRP A 20 -10.40 -5.08 2.28
N ILE A 21 -11.55 -5.58 1.85
CA ILE A 21 -12.60 -4.73 1.25
C ILE A 21 -13.09 -3.70 2.26
N GLU A 22 -13.23 -4.07 3.53
CA GLU A 22 -13.63 -3.15 4.61
C GLU A 22 -12.61 -2.03 4.88
N LEU A 23 -11.34 -2.18 4.51
CA LEU A 23 -10.39 -1.06 4.45
C LEU A 23 -10.92 0.04 3.51
N ASN A 24 -11.38 -0.34 2.32
CA ASN A 24 -11.87 0.61 1.32
C ASN A 24 -13.21 1.23 1.71
N ALA A 25 -14.05 0.50 2.45
CA ALA A 25 -15.27 1.07 3.04
C ALA A 25 -14.94 2.21 4.01
N ARG A 26 -13.92 2.05 4.87
CA ARG A 26 -13.46 3.10 5.80
C ARG A 26 -12.82 4.29 5.08
N LEU A 27 -12.10 4.06 3.97
CA LEU A 27 -11.56 5.15 3.14
C LEU A 27 -12.69 5.95 2.46
N LEU A 28 -13.78 5.29 2.02
CA LEU A 28 -14.96 5.99 1.51
C LEU A 28 -15.65 6.80 2.60
N GLU A 29 -15.70 6.36 3.85
CA GLU A 29 -16.21 7.15 4.97
C GLU A 29 -15.43 8.45 5.17
N LEU A 30 -14.10 8.44 4.95
CA LEU A 30 -13.31 9.68 4.96
C LEU A 30 -13.63 10.58 3.76
N ALA A 31 -13.86 10.00 2.59
CA ALA A 31 -14.26 10.74 1.42
C ALA A 31 -15.67 11.37 1.57
N GLU A 32 -16.54 10.75 2.33
CA GLU A 32 -17.88 11.24 2.65
C GLU A 32 -17.89 12.29 3.79
N ASP A 33 -16.86 12.33 4.63
CA ASP A 33 -16.79 13.22 5.79
C ASP A 33 -16.57 14.69 5.37
N PRO A 34 -17.58 15.59 5.52
CA PRO A 34 -17.46 16.98 5.10
C PRO A 34 -16.47 17.79 5.96
N SER A 35 -16.01 17.27 7.08
CA SER A 35 -14.98 17.90 7.90
C SER A 35 -13.56 17.79 7.28
N GLN A 36 -13.37 16.90 6.31
CA GLN A 36 -12.12 16.77 5.57
C GLN A 36 -12.03 17.85 4.47
N PRO A 37 -10.84 18.38 4.16
CA PRO A 37 -10.64 19.27 3.02
C PRO A 37 -11.13 18.63 1.72
N LEU A 38 -11.72 19.41 0.82
CA LEU A 38 -12.42 18.87 -0.36
C LEU A 38 -11.53 18.02 -1.28
N LEU A 39 -10.31 18.49 -1.57
CA LEU A 39 -9.40 17.71 -2.43
C LEU A 39 -8.81 16.47 -1.71
N GLU A 40 -8.79 16.43 -0.38
CA GLU A 40 -8.48 15.20 0.35
C GLU A 40 -9.61 14.17 0.21
N ARG A 41 -10.87 14.60 0.23
CA ARG A 41 -12.03 13.73 -0.04
C ARG A 41 -11.98 13.14 -1.45
N VAL A 42 -11.63 13.96 -2.45
CA VAL A 42 -11.42 13.52 -3.84
C VAL A 42 -10.26 12.52 -3.90
N LYS A 43 -9.17 12.78 -3.18
CA LYS A 43 -7.99 11.88 -3.08
C LYS A 43 -8.37 10.51 -2.52
N PHE A 44 -9.13 10.44 -1.42
CA PHE A 44 -9.59 9.16 -0.87
C PHE A 44 -10.46 8.40 -1.87
N THR A 45 -11.30 9.09 -2.63
CA THR A 45 -12.09 8.47 -3.70
C THR A 45 -11.21 7.85 -4.79
N ALA A 46 -10.15 8.54 -5.22
CA ALA A 46 -9.16 8.03 -6.18
C ALA A 46 -8.40 6.81 -5.62
N ILE A 47 -7.98 6.86 -4.36
CA ILE A 47 -7.27 5.77 -3.69
C ILE A 47 -8.11 4.48 -3.66
N VAL A 48 -9.41 4.58 -3.37
CA VAL A 48 -10.31 3.42 -3.37
C VAL A 48 -10.38 2.76 -4.75
N SER A 49 -10.43 3.55 -5.82
CA SER A 49 -10.41 3.02 -7.20
C SER A 49 -9.11 2.27 -7.50
N SER A 50 -7.96 2.89 -7.23
CA SER A 50 -6.63 2.25 -7.41
C SER A 50 -6.47 0.99 -6.56
N ASN A 51 -6.98 1.01 -5.33
CA ASN A 51 -6.94 -0.16 -4.44
C ASN A 51 -7.75 -1.33 -5.03
N PHE A 52 -8.94 -1.08 -5.57
CA PHE A 52 -9.72 -2.13 -6.22
C PHE A 52 -9.01 -2.67 -7.46
N ASP A 53 -8.35 -1.84 -8.26
CA ASP A 53 -7.57 -2.32 -9.39
C ASP A 53 -6.50 -3.33 -8.94
N GLU A 54 -5.68 -2.98 -7.95
CA GLU A 54 -4.67 -3.89 -7.41
C GLU A 54 -5.29 -5.17 -6.81
N PHE A 55 -6.41 -5.04 -6.12
CA PHE A 55 -7.11 -6.17 -5.51
C PHE A 55 -7.57 -7.19 -6.55
N PHE A 56 -8.17 -6.72 -7.65
CA PHE A 56 -8.59 -7.58 -8.75
C PHE A 56 -7.41 -8.19 -9.49
N MET A 57 -6.39 -7.39 -9.79
CA MET A 57 -5.19 -7.84 -10.51
C MET A 57 -4.44 -8.97 -9.79
N VAL A 58 -4.60 -9.08 -8.47
CA VAL A 58 -3.75 -9.94 -7.65
C VAL A 58 -4.55 -10.96 -6.86
N ARG A 59 -5.55 -10.47 -6.10
CA ARG A 59 -6.24 -11.32 -5.11
C ARG A 59 -7.43 -12.05 -5.73
N VAL A 60 -8.24 -11.32 -6.48
CA VAL A 60 -9.39 -11.93 -7.18
C VAL A 60 -8.90 -12.84 -8.29
N ALA A 61 -7.84 -12.46 -9.02
CA ALA A 61 -7.20 -13.31 -10.02
C ALA A 61 -6.85 -14.70 -9.44
N GLY A 62 -6.08 -14.75 -8.36
CA GLY A 62 -5.71 -16.03 -7.73
C GLY A 62 -6.90 -16.81 -7.15
N LEU A 63 -8.01 -16.15 -6.76
CA LEU A 63 -9.24 -16.86 -6.35
C LEU A 63 -9.98 -17.43 -7.55
N LEU A 64 -10.00 -16.74 -8.70
CA LEU A 64 -10.61 -17.23 -9.94
C LEU A 64 -9.88 -18.48 -10.44
N GLU A 65 -8.54 -18.47 -10.44
CA GLU A 65 -7.73 -19.64 -10.79
C GLU A 65 -8.03 -20.85 -9.88
N GLN A 66 -8.11 -20.62 -8.56
CA GLN A 66 -8.43 -21.70 -7.61
C GLN A 66 -9.85 -22.25 -7.81
N ASP A 67 -10.82 -21.39 -8.15
CA ASP A 67 -12.18 -21.78 -8.44
C ASP A 67 -12.29 -22.60 -9.74
N GLU A 68 -11.58 -22.17 -10.79
CA GLU A 68 -11.50 -22.88 -12.08
C GLU A 68 -10.80 -24.23 -11.98
N ALA A 69 -9.75 -24.31 -11.18
CA ALA A 69 -9.05 -25.56 -10.90
C ALA A 69 -9.88 -26.55 -10.05
N ALA A 70 -11.12 -26.17 -9.67
CA ALA A 70 -12.01 -26.93 -8.80
C ALA A 70 -11.33 -27.50 -7.54
N MET A 71 -10.37 -26.73 -6.99
CA MET A 71 -9.52 -27.15 -5.88
C MET A 71 -10.30 -27.18 -4.56
N GLY A 72 -11.41 -27.69 -4.37
CA GLY A 72 -12.29 -27.83 -3.18
C GLY A 72 -11.71 -27.45 -1.80
N VAL A 73 -10.57 -26.79 -1.81
CA VAL A 73 -9.82 -26.35 -0.61
C VAL A 73 -10.55 -25.17 0.02
N ARG A 74 -10.89 -25.32 1.30
CA ARG A 74 -11.44 -24.22 2.08
C ARG A 74 -10.31 -23.38 2.68
N SER A 75 -10.51 -22.07 2.67
CA SER A 75 -9.64 -21.15 3.43
C SER A 75 -9.78 -21.36 4.94
N VAL A 76 -8.87 -20.81 5.72
CA VAL A 76 -8.84 -20.98 7.19
C VAL A 76 -10.11 -20.45 7.90
N ASP A 77 -10.88 -19.59 7.26
CA ASP A 77 -12.18 -19.08 7.71
C ASP A 77 -13.34 -19.98 7.25
N GLY A 78 -13.08 -21.04 6.48
CA GLY A 78 -14.02 -22.05 6.05
C GLY A 78 -14.72 -21.82 4.70
N LEU A 79 -14.47 -20.69 4.02
CA LEU A 79 -15.06 -20.39 2.71
C LEU A 79 -14.34 -21.15 1.58
N THR A 80 -15.10 -21.56 0.56
CA THR A 80 -14.52 -22.00 -0.71
C THR A 80 -14.16 -20.77 -1.57
N PRO A 81 -13.27 -20.90 -2.60
CA PRO A 81 -12.98 -19.82 -3.52
C PRO A 81 -14.23 -19.20 -4.15
N GLY A 82 -15.16 -20.02 -4.65
CA GLY A 82 -16.42 -19.54 -5.23
C GLY A 82 -17.33 -18.79 -4.25
N GLN A 83 -17.40 -19.23 -2.97
CA GLN A 83 -18.14 -18.51 -1.92
C GLN A 83 -17.49 -17.16 -1.60
N ALA A 84 -16.16 -17.12 -1.55
CA ALA A 84 -15.41 -15.87 -1.33
C ALA A 84 -15.62 -14.90 -2.51
N LEU A 85 -15.52 -15.37 -3.76
CA LEU A 85 -15.76 -14.57 -4.98
C LEU A 85 -17.17 -13.97 -5.01
N GLU A 86 -18.21 -14.72 -4.66
CA GLU A 86 -19.57 -14.18 -4.61
C GLU A 86 -19.72 -13.11 -3.52
N SER A 87 -19.16 -13.33 -2.33
CA SER A 87 -19.19 -12.35 -1.25
C SER A 87 -18.42 -11.08 -1.64
N ILE A 88 -17.26 -11.22 -2.29
CA ILE A 88 -16.48 -10.12 -2.86
C ILE A 88 -17.29 -9.34 -3.87
N ARG A 89 -17.94 -10.05 -4.83
CA ARG A 89 -18.76 -9.44 -5.89
C ARG A 89 -19.83 -8.52 -5.31
N VAL A 90 -20.60 -9.04 -4.36
CA VAL A 90 -21.70 -8.30 -3.72
C VAL A 90 -21.14 -7.04 -3.02
N ARG A 91 -20.10 -7.20 -2.20
CA ARG A 91 -19.58 -6.09 -1.40
C ARG A 91 -18.86 -5.03 -2.25
N VAL A 92 -18.11 -5.43 -3.27
CA VAL A 92 -17.48 -4.49 -4.20
C VAL A 92 -18.52 -3.71 -5.01
N ALA A 93 -19.56 -4.37 -5.52
CA ALA A 93 -20.64 -3.69 -6.24
C ALA A 93 -21.34 -2.62 -5.35
N GLU A 94 -21.58 -2.93 -4.08
CA GLU A 94 -22.15 -1.98 -3.11
C GLU A 94 -21.25 -0.78 -2.91
N LEU A 95 -19.93 -0.97 -2.68
CA LEU A 95 -18.98 0.11 -2.45
C LEU A 95 -18.74 0.96 -3.72
N THR A 96 -18.70 0.35 -4.89
CA THR A 96 -18.59 1.06 -6.17
C THR A 96 -19.82 1.92 -6.45
N ALA A 97 -21.03 1.41 -6.17
CA ALA A 97 -22.25 2.20 -6.26
C ALA A 97 -22.26 3.36 -5.24
N ARG A 98 -21.74 3.15 -4.03
CA ARG A 98 -21.56 4.20 -3.00
C ARG A 98 -20.57 5.27 -3.47
N GLN A 99 -19.43 4.88 -4.05
CA GLN A 99 -18.44 5.78 -4.63
C GLN A 99 -19.03 6.62 -5.78
N SER A 100 -19.79 6.00 -6.68
CA SER A 100 -20.47 6.69 -7.79
C SER A 100 -21.50 7.73 -7.29
N ARG A 101 -22.28 7.39 -6.25
CA ARG A 101 -23.21 8.32 -5.61
C ARG A 101 -22.50 9.50 -4.95
N LEU A 102 -21.40 9.24 -4.23
CA LEU A 102 -20.57 10.26 -3.60
C LEU A 102 -20.04 11.25 -4.63
N TRP A 103 -19.48 10.78 -5.73
CA TRP A 103 -19.01 11.63 -6.83
C TRP A 103 -20.13 12.49 -7.38
N LYS A 104 -21.25 11.87 -7.75
CA LYS A 104 -22.35 12.53 -8.46
C LYS A 104 -23.10 13.55 -7.60
N ARG A 105 -23.34 13.22 -6.32
CA ARG A 105 -24.26 13.99 -5.46
C ARG A 105 -23.55 14.95 -4.51
N ASP A 106 -22.27 14.72 -4.23
CA ASP A 106 -21.54 15.48 -3.22
C ASP A 106 -20.25 16.11 -3.79
N LEU A 107 -19.27 15.30 -4.21
CA LEU A 107 -17.94 15.84 -4.57
C LEU A 107 -17.99 16.75 -5.80
N ARG A 108 -18.66 16.34 -6.88
CA ARG A 108 -18.75 17.16 -8.09
C ARG A 108 -19.47 18.49 -7.85
N PRO A 109 -20.62 18.58 -7.18
CA PRO A 109 -21.23 19.83 -6.80
C PRO A 109 -20.38 20.69 -5.86
N ALA A 110 -19.70 20.08 -4.89
CA ALA A 110 -18.81 20.79 -3.98
C ALA A 110 -17.59 21.38 -4.72
N LEU A 111 -17.01 20.67 -5.67
CA LEU A 111 -15.93 21.18 -6.54
C LEU A 111 -16.40 22.38 -7.36
N ALA A 112 -17.62 22.30 -7.94
CA ALA A 112 -18.19 23.41 -8.71
C ALA A 112 -18.40 24.67 -7.86
N ALA A 113 -18.78 24.52 -6.58
CA ALA A 113 -18.88 25.64 -5.63
C ALA A 113 -17.53 26.34 -5.34
N HIS A 114 -16.42 25.69 -5.69
CA HIS A 114 -15.05 26.20 -5.60
C HIS A 114 -14.43 26.48 -6.98
N ASP A 115 -15.21 26.78 -8.00
CA ASP A 115 -14.77 27.07 -9.37
C ASP A 115 -14.01 25.92 -10.07
N ILE A 116 -14.22 24.68 -9.65
CA ILE A 116 -13.73 23.47 -10.31
C ILE A 116 -14.93 22.74 -10.91
N GLU A 117 -15.38 23.20 -12.08
CA GLU A 117 -16.60 22.70 -12.72
C GLU A 117 -16.31 21.54 -13.67
N VAL A 118 -16.63 20.31 -13.28
CA VAL A 118 -16.65 19.14 -14.17
C VAL A 118 -18.05 19.02 -14.78
N VAL A 119 -18.18 19.34 -16.06
CA VAL A 119 -19.48 19.41 -16.74
C VAL A 119 -19.67 18.32 -17.79
N SER A 120 -20.92 18.06 -18.17
CA SER A 120 -21.24 17.23 -19.33
C SER A 120 -21.18 18.08 -20.60
N LEU A 121 -20.97 17.45 -21.76
CA LEU A 121 -20.98 18.18 -23.03
C LEU A 121 -22.32 18.85 -23.34
N LYS A 122 -23.42 18.34 -22.78
CA LYS A 122 -24.76 18.94 -22.92
C LYS A 122 -24.86 20.32 -22.24
N ASP A 123 -24.00 20.56 -21.26
CA ASP A 123 -23.96 21.81 -20.51
C ASP A 123 -22.95 22.80 -21.11
N CYS A 124 -22.23 22.42 -22.16
CA CYS A 124 -21.28 23.27 -22.88
C CYS A 124 -22.01 24.23 -23.84
N SER A 125 -21.55 25.48 -23.90
CA SER A 125 -21.99 26.45 -24.88
C SER A 125 -21.46 26.10 -26.29
N GLU A 126 -22.09 26.60 -27.36
CA GLU A 126 -21.63 26.41 -28.73
C GLU A 126 -20.16 26.84 -28.94
N ARG A 127 -19.72 27.88 -28.25
CA ARG A 127 -18.32 28.35 -28.31
C ARG A 127 -17.37 27.35 -27.68
N GLU A 128 -17.77 26.71 -26.60
CA GLU A 128 -16.97 25.66 -25.94
C GLU A 128 -16.93 24.39 -26.78
N LEU A 129 -18.07 23.98 -27.36
CA LEU A 129 -18.13 22.85 -28.27
C LEU A 129 -17.21 23.04 -29.49
N LYS A 130 -17.20 24.23 -30.11
CA LYS A 130 -16.26 24.54 -31.21
C LYS A 130 -14.78 24.46 -30.78
N ARG A 131 -14.47 24.83 -29.53
CA ARG A 131 -13.10 24.67 -29.02
C ARG A 131 -12.75 23.21 -28.82
N LEU A 132 -13.68 22.42 -28.30
CA LEU A 132 -13.50 20.97 -28.12
C LEU A 132 -13.38 20.25 -29.47
N GLU A 133 -14.14 20.68 -30.48
CA GLU A 133 -14.04 20.18 -31.85
C GLU A 133 -12.63 20.42 -32.44
N ALA A 134 -12.12 21.67 -32.36
CA ALA A 134 -10.78 21.99 -32.79
C ALA A 134 -9.69 21.25 -32.04
N TYR A 135 -9.88 21.02 -30.73
CA TYR A 135 -8.98 20.19 -29.90
C TYR A 135 -9.07 18.72 -30.31
N PHE A 136 -10.27 18.20 -30.53
CA PHE A 136 -10.49 16.85 -30.98
C PHE A 136 -9.81 16.58 -32.31
N GLU A 137 -10.02 17.43 -33.32
CA GLU A 137 -9.43 17.27 -34.66
C GLU A 137 -7.90 17.34 -34.65
N ARG A 138 -7.33 18.26 -33.85
CA ARG A 138 -5.88 18.49 -33.83
C ARG A 138 -5.13 17.47 -32.95
N ASP A 139 -5.61 17.17 -31.75
CA ASP A 139 -4.84 16.49 -30.72
C ASP A 139 -5.38 15.08 -30.39
N ILE A 140 -6.68 14.80 -30.57
CA ILE A 140 -7.29 13.52 -30.20
C ILE A 140 -7.46 12.62 -31.44
N TYR A 141 -8.09 13.13 -32.49
CA TYR A 141 -8.43 12.34 -33.68
C TYR A 141 -7.23 11.62 -34.33
N PRO A 142 -6.03 12.24 -34.47
CA PRO A 142 -4.87 11.58 -35.07
C PRO A 142 -4.35 10.36 -34.27
N ILE A 143 -4.72 10.26 -32.99
CA ILE A 143 -4.26 9.18 -32.08
C ILE A 143 -5.28 8.02 -32.06
N LEU A 144 -6.55 8.31 -32.39
CA LEU A 144 -7.62 7.32 -32.29
C LEU A 144 -7.56 6.31 -33.44
N THR A 145 -7.74 5.04 -33.09
CA THR A 145 -7.84 3.94 -34.05
C THR A 145 -9.05 3.07 -33.69
N PRO A 146 -10.18 3.22 -34.38
CA PRO A 146 -11.30 2.32 -34.24
C PRO A 146 -10.91 0.91 -34.72
N LEU A 147 -11.21 -0.12 -33.92
CA LEU A 147 -10.98 -1.51 -34.25
C LEU A 147 -12.33 -2.21 -34.37
N ALA A 148 -12.71 -2.55 -35.60
CA ALA A 148 -13.96 -3.27 -35.87
C ALA A 148 -13.85 -4.75 -35.47
N VAL A 149 -14.97 -5.33 -35.06
CA VAL A 149 -15.12 -6.73 -34.69
C VAL A 149 -16.19 -7.36 -35.60
N GLY A 150 -15.89 -8.48 -36.23
CA GLY A 150 -16.82 -9.17 -37.13
C GLY A 150 -16.23 -10.38 -37.79
N ALA A 151 -16.87 -10.89 -38.84
CA ALA A 151 -16.38 -12.04 -39.59
C ALA A 151 -15.00 -11.75 -40.19
N GLY A 152 -13.98 -12.51 -39.76
CA GLY A 152 -12.58 -12.32 -40.15
C GLY A 152 -11.80 -11.25 -39.35
N GLN A 153 -12.45 -10.60 -38.39
CA GLN A 153 -11.84 -9.63 -37.48
C GLN A 153 -12.17 -10.04 -36.04
N PRO A 154 -11.31 -10.82 -35.37
CA PRO A 154 -11.56 -11.28 -34.01
C PRO A 154 -11.62 -10.10 -33.03
N PHE A 155 -12.21 -10.34 -31.86
CA PHE A 155 -12.26 -9.35 -30.78
C PHE A 155 -10.83 -8.87 -30.45
N PRO A 156 -10.56 -7.53 -30.49
CA PRO A 156 -9.22 -7.01 -30.32
C PRO A 156 -8.73 -7.23 -28.89
N TYR A 157 -7.42 -7.38 -28.72
CA TYR A 157 -6.81 -7.37 -27.41
C TYR A 157 -7.09 -6.04 -26.70
N ILE A 158 -7.60 -6.12 -25.46
CA ILE A 158 -7.83 -4.96 -24.60
C ILE A 158 -6.76 -4.97 -23.50
N SER A 159 -5.92 -3.93 -23.46
CA SER A 159 -4.91 -3.77 -22.40
C SER A 159 -5.54 -3.58 -21.02
N GLY A 160 -4.94 -4.16 -20.00
CA GLY A 160 -5.40 -4.01 -18.62
C GLY A 160 -5.46 -2.54 -18.20
N LEU A 161 -6.47 -2.19 -17.43
CA LEU A 161 -6.78 -0.85 -16.90
C LEU A 161 -7.09 0.23 -17.96
N SER A 162 -7.04 -0.08 -19.26
CA SER A 162 -7.34 0.91 -20.29
C SER A 162 -8.83 1.17 -20.43
N LEU A 163 -9.21 2.45 -20.43
CA LEU A 163 -10.57 2.89 -20.73
C LEU A 163 -10.84 2.82 -22.24
N SER A 164 -12.00 2.33 -22.59
CA SER A 164 -12.41 2.17 -24.01
C SER A 164 -13.88 2.47 -24.20
N LEU A 165 -14.22 2.89 -25.41
CA LEU A 165 -15.60 2.92 -25.89
C LEU A 165 -15.86 1.67 -26.71
N CYS A 166 -17.00 1.03 -26.50
CA CYS A 166 -17.61 0.11 -27.45
C CYS A 166 -18.72 0.85 -28.20
N VAL A 167 -18.80 0.61 -29.50
CA VAL A 167 -19.63 1.36 -30.42
C VAL A 167 -20.35 0.37 -31.33
N THR A 168 -21.65 0.55 -31.51
CA THR A 168 -22.43 -0.09 -32.56
C THR A 168 -22.69 0.97 -33.64
N ALA A 169 -22.28 0.67 -34.85
CA ALA A 169 -22.53 1.49 -36.04
C ALA A 169 -23.29 0.70 -37.09
N VAL A 170 -24.28 1.30 -37.72
CA VAL A 170 -25.14 0.68 -38.74
C VAL A 170 -24.87 1.37 -40.09
N ASP A 171 -24.68 0.57 -41.12
CA ASP A 171 -24.64 1.08 -42.50
C ASP A 171 -26.08 1.44 -42.93
N PRO A 172 -26.37 2.71 -43.23
CA PRO A 172 -27.72 3.14 -43.56
C PRO A 172 -28.23 2.57 -44.91
N GLU A 173 -27.33 2.13 -45.81
CA GLU A 173 -27.73 1.58 -47.13
C GLU A 173 -28.04 0.04 -47.01
N THR A 174 -27.24 -0.70 -46.25
CA THR A 174 -27.35 -2.13 -46.17
C THR A 174 -28.08 -2.64 -44.92
N GLY A 175 -28.17 -1.79 -43.88
CA GLY A 175 -28.65 -2.15 -42.56
C GLY A 175 -27.68 -3.05 -41.78
N GLU A 176 -26.45 -3.25 -42.26
CA GLU A 176 -25.45 -4.08 -41.60
C GLU A 176 -24.97 -3.41 -40.33
N GLU A 177 -25.03 -4.13 -39.21
CA GLU A 177 -24.53 -3.66 -37.90
C GLU A 177 -23.07 -4.07 -37.73
N ARG A 178 -22.23 -3.13 -37.34
CA ARG A 178 -20.83 -3.34 -37.01
C ARG A 178 -20.53 -2.92 -35.59
N PHE A 179 -19.78 -3.76 -34.89
CA PHE A 179 -19.28 -3.46 -33.56
C PHE A 179 -17.81 -3.00 -33.65
N ALA A 180 -17.45 -1.94 -32.94
CA ALA A 180 -16.09 -1.44 -32.91
C ALA A 180 -15.67 -1.05 -31.49
N ARG A 181 -14.38 -1.13 -31.24
CA ARG A 181 -13.72 -0.61 -30.03
C ARG A 181 -12.91 0.62 -30.35
N VAL A 182 -13.00 1.66 -29.50
CA VAL A 182 -12.14 2.86 -29.55
C VAL A 182 -11.45 3.02 -28.19
N LYS A 183 -10.11 2.96 -28.16
CA LYS A 183 -9.35 3.18 -26.92
C LYS A 183 -9.28 4.67 -26.58
N VAL A 184 -9.51 5.02 -25.31
CA VAL A 184 -9.21 6.36 -24.80
C VAL A 184 -7.68 6.48 -24.62
N PRO A 185 -7.04 7.49 -25.21
CA PRO A 185 -5.58 7.66 -25.10
C PRO A 185 -5.12 7.95 -23.68
N GLU A 186 -4.17 7.17 -23.17
CA GLU A 186 -3.59 7.33 -21.83
C GLU A 186 -2.59 8.50 -21.72
N GLY A 187 -2.11 9.01 -22.85
CA GLY A 187 -1.13 10.11 -22.89
C GLY A 187 -1.74 11.51 -22.87
N LEU A 188 -3.06 11.62 -22.80
CA LEU A 188 -3.80 12.89 -22.71
C LEU A 188 -4.45 13.04 -21.34
N ASP A 189 -4.60 14.30 -20.90
CA ASP A 189 -5.33 14.62 -19.69
C ASP A 189 -6.78 14.16 -19.78
N ARG A 190 -7.24 13.40 -18.80
CA ARG A 190 -8.61 12.91 -18.77
C ARG A 190 -9.64 14.01 -18.53
N PHE A 191 -9.28 15.00 -17.70
CA PHE A 191 -10.08 16.20 -17.48
C PHE A 191 -9.63 17.30 -18.44
N VAL A 192 -10.26 17.36 -19.60
CA VAL A 192 -9.95 18.32 -20.68
C VAL A 192 -10.49 19.71 -20.29
N SER A 193 -9.62 20.71 -20.32
CA SER A 193 -9.97 22.09 -20.03
C SER A 193 -10.70 22.76 -21.21
N VAL A 194 -11.88 23.31 -20.95
CA VAL A 194 -12.63 24.13 -21.90
C VAL A 194 -13.00 25.47 -21.25
N GLY A 195 -12.16 26.47 -21.47
CA GLY A 195 -12.28 27.75 -20.73
C GLY A 195 -11.92 27.56 -19.25
N LYS A 196 -12.88 27.78 -18.37
CA LYS A 196 -12.73 27.56 -16.91
C LYS A 196 -13.32 26.23 -16.44
N ARG A 197 -13.94 25.47 -17.35
CA ARG A 197 -14.61 24.21 -17.02
C ARG A 197 -13.80 23.01 -17.51
N LEU A 198 -14.13 21.84 -17.01
CA LEU A 198 -13.49 20.57 -17.31
C LEU A 198 -14.51 19.60 -17.90
N VAL A 199 -14.11 18.84 -18.90
CA VAL A 199 -14.93 17.79 -19.53
C VAL A 199 -14.12 16.50 -19.58
N LEU A 200 -14.76 15.35 -19.38
CA LEU A 200 -14.10 14.06 -19.48
C LEU A 200 -13.71 13.76 -20.94
N LEU A 201 -12.48 13.33 -21.16
CA LEU A 201 -11.91 13.00 -22.48
C LEU A 201 -12.74 11.95 -23.22
N GLU A 202 -13.20 10.89 -22.52
CA GLU A 202 -14.08 9.88 -23.10
C GLU A 202 -15.42 10.44 -23.55
N SER A 203 -15.91 11.47 -22.87
CA SER A 203 -17.14 12.17 -23.31
C SER A 203 -16.92 12.98 -24.57
N VAL A 204 -15.74 13.63 -24.69
CA VAL A 204 -15.36 14.36 -25.92
C VAL A 204 -15.25 13.39 -27.09
N ILE A 205 -14.53 12.28 -26.91
CA ILE A 205 -14.43 11.22 -27.94
C ILE A 205 -15.82 10.70 -28.32
N GLY A 206 -16.64 10.39 -27.30
CA GLY A 206 -18.00 9.89 -27.52
C GLY A 206 -18.91 10.86 -28.25
N HIS A 207 -18.69 12.18 -28.14
CA HIS A 207 -19.45 13.20 -28.88
C HIS A 207 -19.07 13.25 -30.35
N PHE A 208 -17.77 13.15 -30.66
CA PHE A 208 -17.26 13.24 -32.03
C PHE A 208 -17.06 11.87 -32.69
N LEU A 209 -17.61 10.79 -32.13
CA LEU A 209 -17.57 9.45 -32.71
C LEU A 209 -17.98 9.38 -34.19
N PRO A 210 -19.04 10.09 -34.68
CA PRO A 210 -19.43 10.04 -36.08
C PRO A 210 -18.29 10.41 -37.06
N VAL A 211 -17.34 11.23 -36.64
CA VAL A 211 -16.15 11.57 -37.46
C VAL A 211 -15.25 10.36 -37.71
N LEU A 212 -15.26 9.39 -36.78
CA LEU A 212 -14.47 8.15 -36.89
C LEU A 212 -15.15 7.07 -37.73
N PHE A 213 -16.44 7.22 -38.05
CA PHE A 213 -17.24 6.24 -38.77
C PHE A 213 -17.99 6.90 -39.94
N PRO A 214 -17.24 7.46 -40.91
CA PRO A 214 -17.86 8.17 -42.04
C PRO A 214 -18.78 7.23 -42.85
N GLY A 215 -19.98 7.68 -43.14
CA GLY A 215 -20.98 6.89 -43.86
C GLY A 215 -21.73 5.84 -43.04
N MET A 216 -21.48 5.77 -41.72
CA MET A 216 -22.17 4.87 -40.79
C MET A 216 -22.94 5.68 -39.74
N ASP A 217 -24.08 5.16 -39.32
CA ASP A 217 -24.87 5.72 -38.21
C ASP A 217 -24.43 5.09 -36.89
N VAL A 218 -23.86 5.88 -35.99
CA VAL A 218 -23.53 5.42 -34.63
C VAL A 218 -24.80 5.36 -33.80
N THR A 219 -25.31 4.15 -33.59
CA THR A 219 -26.59 3.90 -32.94
C THR A 219 -26.48 3.71 -31.42
N GLU A 220 -25.35 3.15 -30.96
CA GLU A 220 -25.11 2.90 -29.54
C GLU A 220 -23.63 3.07 -29.19
N ARG A 221 -23.38 3.53 -27.96
CA ARG A 221 -22.04 3.57 -27.37
C ARG A 221 -22.12 3.33 -25.87
N ALA A 222 -21.09 2.67 -25.33
CA ALA A 222 -20.88 2.54 -23.89
C ALA A 222 -19.39 2.61 -23.56
N TYR A 223 -19.07 2.91 -22.33
CA TYR A 223 -17.70 2.92 -21.83
C TYR A 223 -17.44 1.62 -21.09
N PHE A 224 -16.27 1.06 -21.26
CA PHE A 224 -15.84 -0.13 -20.56
C PHE A 224 -14.35 -0.10 -20.23
N ARG A 225 -13.99 -0.86 -19.22
CA ARG A 225 -12.61 -1.02 -18.73
C ARG A 225 -12.41 -2.44 -18.27
N VAL A 226 -11.25 -3.04 -18.56
CA VAL A 226 -10.92 -4.39 -18.10
C VAL A 226 -9.78 -4.35 -17.12
N THR A 227 -9.86 -5.18 -16.09
CA THR A 227 -8.72 -5.49 -15.23
C THR A 227 -8.24 -6.89 -15.57
N ARG A 228 -6.91 -7.05 -15.75
CA ARG A 228 -6.28 -8.33 -16.06
C ARG A 228 -5.48 -8.84 -14.88
N ASP A 229 -5.31 -10.14 -14.82
CA ASP A 229 -4.38 -10.76 -13.90
C ASP A 229 -2.96 -10.20 -14.11
N ALA A 230 -2.30 -9.84 -13.00
CA ALA A 230 -0.93 -9.37 -12.95
C ALA A 230 -0.10 -10.09 -11.89
N ASP A 231 -0.61 -11.17 -11.33
CA ASP A 231 0.06 -11.98 -10.31
C ASP A 231 0.72 -13.19 -10.97
N PHE A 232 1.92 -13.00 -11.50
CA PHE A 232 2.74 -14.08 -12.03
C PHE A 232 3.85 -14.42 -11.05
N ASP A 233 4.03 -15.70 -10.79
CA ASP A 233 5.17 -16.21 -10.04
C ASP A 233 6.34 -16.45 -11.00
N VAL A 234 7.49 -15.87 -10.67
CA VAL A 234 8.76 -16.21 -11.33
C VAL A 234 9.16 -17.60 -10.88
N SER A 235 9.51 -18.45 -11.83
CA SER A 235 9.97 -19.82 -11.53
C SER A 235 11.13 -19.80 -10.56
N ASP A 236 11.07 -20.67 -9.54
CA ASP A 236 12.13 -20.84 -8.55
C ASP A 236 13.41 -21.46 -9.17
N ASP A 237 13.29 -22.07 -10.36
CA ASP A 237 14.38 -22.68 -11.13
C ASP A 237 15.06 -21.73 -12.12
N ALA A 238 14.80 -20.41 -12.03
CA ALA A 238 15.39 -19.43 -12.95
C ALA A 238 16.89 -19.26 -12.66
N ASP A 239 17.73 -19.57 -13.63
CA ASP A 239 19.20 -19.38 -13.57
C ASP A 239 19.58 -17.90 -13.46
N ASP A 240 18.79 -17.00 -14.06
CA ASP A 240 18.93 -15.55 -13.97
C ASP A 240 17.59 -14.91 -13.56
N LEU A 241 17.54 -14.44 -12.32
CA LEU A 241 16.35 -13.81 -11.74
C LEU A 241 15.97 -12.52 -12.47
N LEU A 242 16.93 -11.75 -12.95
CA LEU A 242 16.68 -10.49 -13.66
C LEU A 242 16.00 -10.75 -15.01
N GLU A 243 16.53 -11.71 -15.79
CA GLU A 243 15.97 -12.10 -17.09
C GLU A 243 14.58 -12.71 -16.92
N ALA A 244 14.38 -13.52 -15.88
CA ALA A 244 13.10 -14.12 -15.54
C ALA A 244 12.04 -13.05 -15.22
N VAL A 245 12.38 -12.06 -14.38
CA VAL A 245 11.48 -10.93 -14.06
C VAL A 245 11.16 -10.11 -15.32
N GLU A 246 12.13 -9.81 -16.18
CA GLU A 246 11.89 -9.12 -17.46
C GLU A 246 10.96 -9.91 -18.38
N SER A 247 11.09 -11.23 -18.42
CA SER A 247 10.20 -12.10 -19.22
C SER A 247 8.78 -12.07 -18.68
N GLU A 248 8.60 -12.19 -17.36
CA GLU A 248 7.28 -12.14 -16.72
C GLU A 248 6.61 -10.76 -16.86
N LEU A 249 7.36 -9.68 -16.82
CA LEU A 249 6.83 -8.33 -17.11
C LEU A 249 6.24 -8.21 -18.53
N ARG A 250 6.80 -8.94 -19.49
CA ARG A 250 6.23 -9.02 -20.84
C ARG A 250 4.96 -9.85 -20.86
N ARG A 251 4.90 -10.98 -20.15
CA ARG A 251 3.73 -11.86 -20.08
C ARG A 251 2.55 -11.24 -19.35
N ARG A 252 2.78 -10.43 -18.30
CA ARG A 252 1.71 -9.71 -17.58
C ARG A 252 0.73 -8.96 -18.47
N ARG A 253 1.19 -8.50 -19.62
CA ARG A 253 0.31 -7.79 -20.55
C ARG A 253 -0.83 -8.66 -21.08
N PHE A 254 -0.67 -9.97 -21.08
CA PHE A 254 -1.58 -10.94 -21.68
C PHE A 254 -2.31 -11.80 -20.63
N GLY A 255 -2.26 -11.44 -19.35
CA GLY A 255 -3.03 -12.13 -18.30
C GLY A 255 -4.54 -12.13 -18.57
N ASP A 256 -5.24 -13.09 -18.00
CA ASP A 256 -6.68 -13.25 -18.18
C ASP A 256 -7.47 -12.04 -17.64
N VAL A 257 -8.65 -11.80 -18.22
CA VAL A 257 -9.53 -10.73 -17.75
C VAL A 257 -10.23 -11.19 -16.48
N VAL A 258 -9.99 -10.48 -15.37
CA VAL A 258 -10.55 -10.81 -14.05
C VAL A 258 -11.73 -9.91 -13.68
N ARG A 259 -11.88 -8.74 -14.32
CA ARG A 259 -12.99 -7.82 -14.12
C ARG A 259 -13.30 -7.06 -15.40
N LEU A 260 -14.60 -6.92 -15.72
CA LEU A 260 -15.12 -5.99 -16.70
C LEU A 260 -15.96 -4.93 -15.97
N GLU A 261 -15.53 -3.67 -16.01
CA GLU A 261 -16.32 -2.51 -15.62
C GLU A 261 -17.03 -1.98 -16.85
N LEU A 262 -18.34 -1.79 -16.76
CA LEU A 262 -19.18 -1.36 -17.87
C LEU A 262 -20.08 -0.20 -17.42
N SER A 263 -20.22 0.85 -18.24
CA SER A 263 -21.19 1.89 -17.96
C SER A 263 -22.60 1.31 -17.86
N ALA A 264 -23.34 1.66 -16.81
CA ALA A 264 -24.69 1.14 -16.54
C ALA A 264 -25.70 1.46 -17.65
N SER A 265 -25.36 2.35 -18.58
CA SER A 265 -26.17 2.70 -19.76
C SER A 265 -26.01 1.74 -20.95
N ALA A 266 -25.11 0.76 -20.88
CA ALA A 266 -24.93 -0.21 -21.95
C ALA A 266 -26.14 -1.13 -22.10
N SER A 267 -26.52 -1.41 -23.35
CA SER A 267 -27.59 -2.38 -23.64
C SER A 267 -27.17 -3.82 -23.28
N GLN A 268 -28.16 -4.71 -23.16
CA GLN A 268 -27.88 -6.12 -22.93
C GLN A 268 -27.08 -6.73 -24.11
N ALA A 269 -27.41 -6.35 -25.34
CA ALA A 269 -26.71 -6.83 -26.53
C ALA A 269 -25.22 -6.43 -26.53
N MET A 270 -24.91 -5.21 -26.13
CA MET A 270 -23.54 -4.74 -26.02
C MET A 270 -22.79 -5.45 -24.89
N ARG A 271 -23.45 -5.66 -23.76
CA ARG A 271 -22.94 -6.45 -22.63
C ARG A 271 -22.57 -7.87 -23.06
N ASP A 272 -23.49 -8.56 -23.73
CA ASP A 272 -23.29 -9.95 -24.15
C ASP A 272 -22.12 -10.07 -25.14
N ARG A 273 -21.97 -9.12 -26.07
CA ARG A 273 -20.83 -9.07 -26.99
C ARG A 273 -19.50 -8.86 -26.27
N LEU A 274 -19.48 -8.01 -25.22
CA LEU A 274 -18.26 -7.81 -24.41
C LEU A 274 -17.93 -9.06 -23.60
N ILE A 275 -18.91 -9.70 -22.98
CA ILE A 275 -18.74 -10.95 -22.22
C ILE A 275 -18.15 -12.04 -23.13
N GLU A 276 -18.75 -12.27 -24.29
CA GLU A 276 -18.30 -13.25 -25.28
C GLU A 276 -16.88 -12.91 -25.81
N GLY A 277 -16.68 -11.66 -26.24
CA GLY A 277 -15.42 -11.23 -26.83
C GLY A 277 -14.24 -11.23 -25.86
N LEU A 278 -14.48 -11.01 -24.58
CA LEU A 278 -13.46 -11.02 -23.53
C LEU A 278 -13.30 -12.38 -22.83
N GLY A 279 -14.22 -13.33 -23.08
CA GLY A 279 -14.21 -14.64 -22.44
C GLY A 279 -14.47 -14.59 -20.93
N VAL A 280 -15.22 -13.61 -20.43
CA VAL A 280 -15.48 -13.43 -18.99
C VAL A 280 -16.83 -14.03 -18.60
N ARG A 281 -16.96 -14.39 -17.32
CA ARG A 281 -18.24 -14.83 -16.75
C ARG A 281 -19.12 -13.60 -16.42
N PRO A 282 -20.46 -13.71 -16.46
CA PRO A 282 -21.34 -12.63 -16.03
C PRO A 282 -21.08 -12.13 -14.60
N THR A 283 -20.55 -12.96 -13.73
CA THR A 283 -20.16 -12.63 -12.35
C THR A 283 -18.93 -11.72 -12.25
N GLN A 284 -18.16 -11.58 -13.32
CA GLN A 284 -17.00 -10.69 -13.42
C GLN A 284 -17.35 -9.29 -13.96
N VAL A 285 -18.62 -9.04 -14.29
CA VAL A 285 -19.11 -7.75 -14.82
C VAL A 285 -19.65 -6.87 -13.71
N TYR A 286 -19.20 -5.63 -13.68
CA TYR A 286 -19.59 -4.60 -12.72
C TYR A 286 -20.17 -3.38 -13.43
N ASP A 287 -21.43 -3.06 -13.12
CA ASP A 287 -22.12 -1.90 -13.68
C ASP A 287 -21.75 -0.63 -12.90
N ILE A 288 -21.29 0.40 -13.62
CA ILE A 288 -20.83 1.66 -13.05
C ILE A 288 -21.77 2.81 -13.45
N GLU A 289 -22.38 3.47 -12.48
CA GLU A 289 -23.29 4.63 -12.70
C GLU A 289 -22.56 5.98 -12.85
N GLY A 290 -21.27 6.01 -12.84
CA GLY A 290 -20.43 7.22 -12.88
C GLY A 290 -19.33 7.12 -13.91
N PRO A 291 -18.33 8.01 -13.81
CA PRO A 291 -17.10 7.81 -14.56
C PRO A 291 -16.46 6.48 -14.15
N LEU A 292 -16.05 5.69 -15.12
CA LEU A 292 -15.17 4.56 -14.86
C LEU A 292 -13.80 5.11 -14.45
N ASP A 293 -12.97 4.28 -13.82
CA ASP A 293 -11.60 4.67 -13.46
C ASP A 293 -11.51 6.00 -12.69
N MET A 294 -12.08 6.01 -11.49
CA MET A 294 -11.96 7.19 -10.62
C MET A 294 -10.55 7.39 -10.04
N ALA A 295 -9.57 6.50 -10.37
CA ALA A 295 -8.17 6.76 -10.05
C ALA A 295 -7.68 8.06 -10.70
N ASP A 296 -8.16 8.40 -11.89
CA ASP A 296 -7.79 9.63 -12.59
C ASP A 296 -8.25 10.92 -11.90
N LEU A 297 -9.05 10.84 -10.85
CA LEU A 297 -9.34 11.99 -9.98
C LEU A 297 -8.08 12.60 -9.36
N TRP A 298 -6.94 11.88 -9.36
CA TRP A 298 -5.64 12.45 -9.01
C TRP A 298 -5.28 13.68 -9.83
N GLN A 299 -5.75 13.82 -11.07
CA GLN A 299 -5.58 15.04 -11.88
C GLN A 299 -6.24 16.25 -11.20
N LEU A 300 -7.42 16.08 -10.61
CA LEU A 300 -8.09 17.16 -9.85
C LEU A 300 -7.37 17.44 -8.52
N VAL A 301 -6.88 16.40 -7.87
CA VAL A 301 -6.07 16.53 -6.63
C VAL A 301 -4.79 17.32 -6.88
N SER A 302 -4.20 17.20 -8.08
CA SER A 302 -2.96 17.91 -8.43
C SER A 302 -3.14 19.42 -8.67
N LEU A 303 -4.38 19.92 -8.81
CA LEU A 303 -4.65 21.34 -9.00
C LEU A 303 -4.03 22.20 -7.88
N ASP A 304 -3.53 23.37 -8.25
CA ASP A 304 -2.95 24.32 -7.28
C ASP A 304 -4.05 25.07 -6.53
N ARG A 305 -4.64 24.39 -5.54
CA ARG A 305 -5.74 24.86 -4.67
C ARG A 305 -5.41 24.47 -3.22
N PRO A 306 -4.41 25.10 -2.61
CA PRO A 306 -3.94 24.74 -1.26
C PRO A 306 -5.03 24.88 -0.19
N GLU A 307 -5.98 25.79 -0.36
CA GLU A 307 -7.10 26.00 0.57
C GLU A 307 -8.10 24.84 0.62
N LEU A 308 -8.05 23.95 -0.37
CA LEU A 308 -8.89 22.74 -0.45
C LEU A 308 -8.16 21.47 -0.02
N LYS A 309 -6.92 21.57 0.47
CA LYS A 309 -6.03 20.47 0.89
C LYS A 309 -5.62 20.64 2.34
N ASP A 310 -5.08 19.58 2.89
CA ASP A 310 -4.37 19.65 4.18
C ASP A 310 -3.22 20.64 4.12
N GLU A 311 -3.04 21.44 5.19
CA GLU A 311 -1.91 22.36 5.32
C GLU A 311 -0.59 21.56 5.27
N PRO A 312 0.38 21.90 4.38
CA PRO A 312 1.60 21.13 4.21
C PRO A 312 2.35 20.90 5.52
N TRP A 313 2.67 19.65 5.84
CA TRP A 313 3.50 19.32 6.99
C TRP A 313 4.97 19.43 6.64
N VAL A 314 5.70 20.20 7.45
CA VAL A 314 7.16 20.28 7.38
C VAL A 314 7.75 19.42 8.50
N PRO A 315 8.42 18.30 8.18
CA PRO A 315 9.02 17.42 9.16
C PRO A 315 10.09 18.17 9.99
N VAL A 316 10.14 17.92 11.29
CA VAL A 316 11.11 18.58 12.17
C VAL A 316 12.44 17.84 12.18
N VAL A 317 13.54 18.57 12.38
CA VAL A 317 14.85 17.96 12.61
C VAL A 317 14.91 17.53 14.08
N PRO A 318 15.15 16.24 14.38
CA PRO A 318 15.23 15.78 15.76
C PRO A 318 16.40 16.46 16.51
N PRO A 319 16.30 16.74 17.82
CA PRO A 319 17.28 17.58 18.53
C PRO A 319 18.72 17.07 18.50
N ARG A 320 18.95 15.76 18.51
CA ARG A 320 20.30 15.19 18.40
C ARG A 320 20.91 15.41 17.02
N TRP A 321 20.09 15.29 15.95
CA TRP A 321 20.48 15.55 14.57
C TRP A 321 20.76 17.05 14.33
N ALA A 322 19.95 17.93 14.92
CA ALA A 322 20.12 19.39 14.81
C ALA A 322 21.45 19.92 15.43
N ARG A 323 22.07 19.14 16.31
CA ARG A 323 23.34 19.49 16.93
C ARG A 323 24.58 19.13 16.11
N MET A 324 24.41 18.28 15.09
CA MET A 324 25.50 17.84 14.24
C MET A 324 25.92 18.96 13.28
N LYS A 325 27.23 19.26 13.27
CA LYS A 325 27.80 20.27 12.37
C LYS A 325 28.14 19.73 10.97
N SER A 326 28.18 18.40 10.82
CA SER A 326 28.50 17.67 9.60
C SER A 326 27.79 16.32 9.62
N PRO A 327 27.40 15.75 8.46
CA PRO A 327 26.82 14.39 8.37
C PRO A 327 27.72 13.31 9.00
N THR A 328 29.05 13.43 8.91
CA THR A 328 30.03 12.49 9.49
C THR A 328 29.95 12.39 11.02
N ARG A 329 29.40 13.42 11.70
CA ARG A 329 29.20 13.40 13.16
C ARG A 329 28.07 12.47 13.62
N VAL A 330 27.33 11.92 12.71
CA VAL A 330 26.23 10.98 13.04
C VAL A 330 26.74 9.77 13.81
N PHE A 331 27.93 9.25 13.48
CA PHE A 331 28.53 8.10 14.15
C PHE A 331 28.88 8.38 15.60
N ASP A 332 29.38 9.58 15.91
CA ASP A 332 29.62 10.01 17.29
C ASP A 332 28.34 10.07 18.11
N GLU A 333 27.24 10.52 17.51
CA GLU A 333 25.94 10.59 18.18
C GLU A 333 25.32 9.20 18.40
N ILE A 334 25.41 8.29 17.43
CA ILE A 334 24.93 6.92 17.56
C ILE A 334 25.73 6.18 18.65
N ARG A 335 27.04 6.37 18.70
CA ARG A 335 27.92 5.77 19.72
C ARG A 335 27.57 6.20 21.15
N ARG A 336 27.02 7.40 21.35
CA ARG A 336 26.55 7.88 22.66
C ARG A 336 25.26 7.20 23.13
N GLY A 337 24.58 6.48 22.26
CA GLY A 337 23.36 5.72 22.52
C GLY A 337 22.40 5.80 21.36
N ASP A 338 21.51 4.83 21.29
CA ASP A 338 20.54 4.67 20.23
C ASP A 338 19.73 5.94 19.96
N MET A 339 19.39 6.14 18.68
CA MET A 339 18.54 7.23 18.22
C MET A 339 17.32 6.67 17.50
N ILE A 340 16.13 7.03 17.96
CA ILE A 340 14.87 6.70 17.29
C ILE A 340 14.38 7.90 16.48
N VAL A 341 13.80 7.63 15.34
CA VAL A 341 13.20 8.61 14.42
C VAL A 341 11.81 8.13 14.05
N HIS A 342 10.84 9.03 14.10
CA HIS A 342 9.43 8.77 13.83
C HIS A 342 8.96 9.60 12.64
N LEU A 343 8.92 8.98 11.45
CA LEU A 343 8.46 9.60 10.21
C LEU A 343 6.93 9.65 10.16
N PRO A 344 6.33 10.60 9.45
CA PRO A 344 6.90 11.77 8.78
C PRO A 344 7.07 12.95 9.74
N TYR A 345 6.87 12.76 11.03
CA TYR A 345 6.98 13.83 12.04
C TYR A 345 8.41 14.35 12.14
N ASP A 346 9.37 13.44 12.13
CA ASP A 346 10.80 13.75 12.04
C ASP A 346 11.26 13.72 10.57
N SER A 347 12.32 14.47 10.26
CA SER A 347 12.84 14.60 8.90
C SER A 347 13.67 13.39 8.47
N PHE A 348 13.23 12.69 7.43
CA PHE A 348 13.98 11.63 6.76
C PHE A 348 15.31 12.13 6.20
N ARG A 349 15.29 13.32 5.56
CA ARG A 349 16.49 13.96 5.02
C ARG A 349 17.53 14.26 6.08
N ALA A 350 17.10 14.82 7.21
CA ALA A 350 18.03 15.17 8.29
C ALA A 350 18.46 13.96 9.12
N SER A 351 17.83 12.79 8.97
CA SER A 351 18.14 11.56 9.72
C SER A 351 18.77 10.50 8.82
N PHE A 352 17.98 9.72 8.11
CA PHE A 352 18.49 8.58 7.33
C PHE A 352 19.40 9.04 6.17
N GLU A 353 18.98 10.05 5.39
CA GLU A 353 19.82 10.54 4.29
C GLU A 353 21.13 11.15 4.82
N ALA A 354 21.10 11.87 5.95
CA ALA A 354 22.31 12.36 6.59
C ALA A 354 23.22 11.24 7.09
N PHE A 355 22.66 10.09 7.54
CA PHE A 355 23.43 8.90 7.89
C PHE A 355 24.11 8.29 6.67
N ALA A 356 23.41 8.14 5.56
CA ALA A 356 23.95 7.62 4.30
C ALA A 356 25.05 8.55 3.75
N GLN A 357 24.81 9.86 3.71
CA GLN A 357 25.82 10.87 3.32
C GLN A 357 27.03 10.86 4.27
N GLY A 358 26.80 10.70 5.57
CA GLY A 358 27.87 10.56 6.55
C GLY A 358 28.77 9.36 6.23
N ALA A 359 28.20 8.24 5.79
CA ALA A 359 28.96 7.08 5.38
C ALA A 359 29.75 7.32 4.07
N ALA A 360 29.18 8.04 3.12
CA ALA A 360 29.88 8.38 1.87
C ALA A 360 31.08 9.30 2.12
N HIS A 361 30.89 10.37 2.87
CA HIS A 361 31.91 11.42 3.07
C HIS A 361 32.96 11.14 4.17
N ASP A 362 32.74 10.17 5.04
CA ASP A 362 33.66 9.89 6.14
C ASP A 362 34.81 8.98 5.65
N PRO A 363 36.09 9.45 5.67
CA PRO A 363 37.22 8.68 5.20
C PRO A 363 37.53 7.43 6.05
N ASP A 364 37.01 7.39 7.29
CA ASP A 364 37.17 6.23 8.17
C ASP A 364 36.14 5.14 7.90
N VAL A 365 35.08 5.42 7.13
CA VAL A 365 34.12 4.40 6.68
C VAL A 365 34.76 3.54 5.60
N ILE A 366 34.72 2.23 5.80
CA ILE A 366 35.32 1.24 4.89
C ILE A 366 34.27 0.39 4.17
N ALA A 367 33.04 0.33 4.68
CA ALA A 367 31.96 -0.41 4.03
C ALA A 367 30.58 0.19 4.33
N MET A 368 29.70 0.14 3.34
CA MET A 368 28.27 0.41 3.47
C MET A 368 27.49 -0.72 2.78
N LYS A 369 26.57 -1.35 3.51
CA LYS A 369 25.65 -2.38 2.97
C LYS A 369 24.22 -1.99 3.27
N THR A 370 23.32 -2.14 2.29
CA THR A 370 21.90 -1.78 2.47
C THR A 370 20.97 -2.70 1.71
N THR A 371 19.69 -2.71 2.13
CA THR A 371 18.59 -3.35 1.39
C THR A 371 17.75 -2.28 0.72
N VAL A 372 17.33 -2.51 -0.52
CA VAL A 372 16.43 -1.64 -1.27
C VAL A 372 15.26 -2.45 -1.81
N TYR A 373 14.04 -2.01 -1.47
CA TYR A 373 12.80 -2.60 -1.96
C TYR A 373 12.08 -1.66 -2.94
N ARG A 374 12.00 -0.38 -2.60
CA ARG A 374 11.45 0.72 -3.42
C ARG A 374 12.22 1.98 -3.14
N THR A 375 12.73 2.62 -4.16
CA THR A 375 13.42 3.89 -4.04
C THR A 375 12.85 4.93 -5.00
N SER A 376 13.20 6.20 -4.82
CA SER A 376 12.90 7.27 -5.76
C SER A 376 14.01 7.42 -6.79
N ASP A 377 13.72 8.03 -7.93
CA ASP A 377 14.71 8.27 -9.00
C ASP A 377 15.87 9.14 -8.49
N ASP A 378 15.57 10.15 -7.65
CA ASP A 378 16.57 11.03 -7.00
C ASP A 378 16.93 10.52 -5.60
N SER A 379 17.26 9.21 -5.48
CA SER A 379 17.57 8.62 -4.18
C SER A 379 18.94 9.03 -3.67
N MET A 380 18.99 9.78 -2.57
CA MET A 380 20.22 10.09 -1.87
C MET A 380 20.97 8.84 -1.38
N LEU A 381 20.23 7.77 -1.04
CA LEU A 381 20.83 6.49 -0.69
C LEU A 381 21.60 5.88 -1.87
N THR A 382 21.02 5.87 -3.07
CA THR A 382 21.68 5.38 -4.28
C THR A 382 22.91 6.22 -4.60
N ALA A 383 22.81 7.55 -4.53
CA ALA A 383 23.94 8.44 -4.72
C ALA A 383 25.07 8.17 -3.70
N SER A 384 24.72 7.99 -2.42
CA SER A 384 25.72 7.69 -1.37
C SER A 384 26.39 6.33 -1.56
N LEU A 385 25.69 5.31 -2.09
CA LEU A 385 26.28 4.02 -2.40
C LEU A 385 27.28 4.12 -3.55
N ILE A 386 26.94 4.87 -4.59
CA ILE A 386 27.79 5.12 -5.75
C ILE A 386 29.06 5.86 -5.28
N GLU A 387 28.90 6.96 -4.53
CA GLU A 387 30.01 7.71 -3.98
C GLU A 387 30.93 6.85 -3.08
N CYS A 388 30.35 5.97 -2.24
CA CYS A 388 31.14 4.99 -1.47
C CYS A 388 31.99 4.09 -2.39
N ALA A 389 31.43 3.61 -3.50
CA ALA A 389 32.16 2.75 -4.43
C ALA A 389 33.27 3.51 -5.17
N GLU A 390 33.01 4.74 -5.63
CA GLU A 390 33.98 5.62 -6.26
C GLU A 390 35.15 6.00 -5.33
N GLU A 391 34.88 6.16 -4.04
CA GLU A 391 35.90 6.38 -2.98
C GLU A 391 36.62 5.08 -2.56
N GLY A 392 36.39 3.95 -3.24
CA GLY A 392 37.02 2.66 -2.97
C GLY A 392 36.55 1.95 -1.70
N LYS A 393 35.42 2.37 -1.12
CA LYS A 393 34.79 1.70 0.01
C LYS A 393 33.97 0.49 -0.48
N GLN A 394 33.84 -0.54 0.34
CA GLN A 394 32.99 -1.69 0.02
C GLN A 394 31.51 -1.27 0.01
N SER A 395 30.93 -1.07 -1.14
CA SER A 395 29.53 -0.69 -1.30
C SER A 395 28.71 -1.87 -1.79
N VAL A 396 27.67 -2.26 -1.03
CA VAL A 396 26.81 -3.42 -1.33
C VAL A 396 25.34 -3.02 -1.25
N CYS A 397 24.59 -3.31 -2.30
CA CYS A 397 23.15 -3.09 -2.35
C CYS A 397 22.40 -4.38 -2.64
N LEU A 398 21.54 -4.78 -1.73
CA LEU A 398 20.56 -5.86 -1.94
C LEU A 398 19.30 -5.29 -2.52
N VAL A 399 19.02 -5.58 -3.79
CA VAL A 399 17.83 -5.06 -4.49
C VAL A 399 16.78 -6.16 -4.63
N GLU A 400 15.57 -5.87 -4.16
CA GLU A 400 14.41 -6.73 -4.37
C GLU A 400 13.80 -6.48 -5.75
N LEU A 401 14.08 -7.35 -6.72
CA LEU A 401 13.57 -7.22 -8.09
C LEU A 401 12.06 -7.50 -8.19
N LYS A 402 11.53 -8.36 -7.33
CA LYS A 402 10.10 -8.72 -7.29
C LYS A 402 9.26 -7.70 -6.52
N ALA A 403 9.70 -6.42 -6.43
CA ALA A 403 8.90 -5.34 -5.85
C ALA A 403 7.76 -5.00 -6.79
N ARG A 404 6.56 -5.52 -6.52
CA ARG A 404 5.38 -5.48 -7.39
C ARG A 404 5.09 -4.05 -7.89
N PHE A 405 5.00 -3.88 -9.22
CA PHE A 405 4.84 -2.64 -9.98
C PHE A 405 6.06 -1.69 -10.00
N ASP A 406 7.14 -2.02 -9.30
CA ASP A 406 8.41 -1.26 -9.33
C ASP A 406 9.57 -2.08 -9.95
N GLU A 407 9.26 -3.25 -10.50
CA GLU A 407 10.27 -4.20 -10.99
C GLU A 407 11.19 -3.55 -12.03
N ARG A 408 10.62 -2.85 -13.03
CA ARG A 408 11.38 -2.19 -14.10
C ARG A 408 12.32 -1.12 -13.56
N ARG A 409 11.82 -0.29 -12.64
CA ARG A 409 12.62 0.75 -11.98
C ARG A 409 13.78 0.14 -11.20
N ASN A 410 13.53 -0.93 -10.45
CA ASN A 410 14.56 -1.61 -9.67
C ASN A 410 15.62 -2.25 -10.56
N ILE A 411 15.26 -2.78 -11.73
CA ILE A 411 16.20 -3.29 -12.74
C ILE A 411 17.10 -2.17 -13.29
N GLU A 412 16.50 -1.04 -13.71
CA GLU A 412 17.23 0.11 -14.26
C GLU A 412 18.19 0.70 -13.21
N MET A 413 17.76 0.84 -11.97
CA MET A 413 18.57 1.30 -10.84
C MET A 413 19.73 0.32 -10.56
N SER A 414 19.48 -0.98 -10.54
CA SER A 414 20.51 -2.01 -10.33
C SER A 414 21.65 -1.88 -11.34
N ARG A 415 21.30 -1.79 -12.63
CA ARG A 415 22.28 -1.63 -13.71
C ARG A 415 23.10 -0.34 -13.55
N ALA A 416 22.47 0.77 -13.16
CA ALA A 416 23.19 2.02 -12.94
C ALA A 416 24.20 1.91 -11.77
N MET A 417 23.80 1.28 -10.66
CA MET A 417 24.69 1.05 -9.52
C MET A 417 25.86 0.12 -9.86
N GLU A 418 25.62 -0.99 -10.59
CA GLU A 418 26.68 -1.91 -11.04
C GLU A 418 27.70 -1.22 -11.94
N GLN A 419 27.25 -0.39 -12.87
CA GLN A 419 28.13 0.41 -13.75
C GLN A 419 29.02 1.38 -12.95
N ALA A 420 28.56 1.86 -11.80
CA ALA A 420 29.30 2.72 -10.89
C ALA A 420 30.20 1.94 -9.89
N GLY A 421 30.25 0.61 -9.96
CA GLY A 421 31.09 -0.22 -9.11
C GLY A 421 30.47 -0.65 -7.78
N VAL A 422 29.20 -0.43 -7.56
CA VAL A 422 28.46 -0.96 -6.40
C VAL A 422 28.23 -2.47 -6.60
N HIS A 423 28.49 -3.27 -5.59
CA HIS A 423 28.13 -4.69 -5.62
C HIS A 423 26.61 -4.85 -5.42
N VAL A 424 25.90 -5.04 -6.49
CA VAL A 424 24.46 -5.30 -6.45
C VAL A 424 24.21 -6.80 -6.33
N VAL A 425 23.35 -7.17 -5.39
CA VAL A 425 22.88 -8.55 -5.20
C VAL A 425 21.36 -8.55 -5.36
N HIS A 426 20.90 -9.34 -6.30
CA HIS A 426 19.48 -9.62 -6.47
C HIS A 426 19.08 -10.73 -5.49
N GLY A 427 17.95 -10.60 -4.83
CA GLY A 427 17.53 -11.52 -3.78
C GLY A 427 17.43 -12.99 -4.22
N PHE A 428 16.76 -13.79 -3.43
CA PHE A 428 16.52 -15.20 -3.72
C PHE A 428 15.31 -15.38 -4.65
N ALA A 429 15.30 -16.47 -5.42
CA ALA A 429 14.13 -16.82 -6.23
C ALA A 429 12.90 -17.11 -5.36
N ASP A 430 13.08 -17.82 -4.25
CA ASP A 430 12.06 -18.32 -3.33
C ASP A 430 11.76 -17.41 -2.12
N LEU A 431 12.72 -16.56 -1.70
CA LEU A 431 12.59 -15.66 -0.55
C LEU A 431 12.66 -14.20 -0.96
N LYS A 432 11.60 -13.45 -0.64
CA LYS A 432 11.53 -12.01 -0.92
C LYS A 432 12.19 -11.20 0.19
N ILE A 433 13.13 -10.30 -0.16
CA ILE A 433 13.79 -9.42 0.81
C ILE A 433 12.88 -8.24 1.13
N HIS A 434 12.41 -8.17 2.38
CA HIS A 434 11.53 -7.09 2.82
C HIS A 434 12.08 -6.33 4.05
N ALA A 435 13.16 -6.78 4.66
CA ALA A 435 13.86 -6.07 5.72
C ALA A 435 14.39 -4.71 5.23
N LYS A 436 14.32 -3.69 6.08
CA LYS A 436 14.87 -2.35 5.83
C LYS A 436 16.02 -2.13 6.80
N MET A 437 17.22 -2.40 6.34
CA MET A 437 18.42 -2.32 7.14
C MET A 437 19.60 -1.75 6.35
N THR A 438 20.41 -0.96 7.04
CA THR A 438 21.67 -0.42 6.51
C THR A 438 22.74 -0.62 7.55
N LEU A 439 23.90 -1.16 7.12
CA LEU A 439 25.08 -1.40 7.93
C LEU A 439 26.24 -0.55 7.40
N VAL A 440 26.85 0.22 8.27
CA VAL A 440 28.08 0.98 8.00
C VAL A 440 29.20 0.45 8.89
N VAL A 441 30.35 0.16 8.30
CA VAL A 441 31.55 -0.28 9.03
C VAL A 441 32.58 0.85 8.99
N ARG A 442 33.00 1.31 10.15
CA ARG A 442 33.92 2.44 10.33
C ARG A 442 35.15 2.02 11.11
N ARG A 443 36.30 2.53 10.71
CA ARG A 443 37.57 2.38 11.47
C ARG A 443 37.57 3.40 12.61
N GLU A 444 37.88 2.95 13.84
CA GLU A 444 38.01 3.78 15.03
C GLU A 444 39.30 3.42 15.77
N GLU A 445 39.67 4.18 16.79
CA GLU A 445 40.90 3.96 17.57
C GLU A 445 40.99 2.56 18.16
N GLY A 446 39.84 1.95 18.53
CA GLY A 446 39.76 0.60 19.11
C GLY A 446 39.56 -0.53 18.09
N GLY A 447 39.61 -0.26 16.77
CA GLY A 447 39.33 -1.25 15.73
C GLY A 447 38.12 -0.89 14.88
N LEU A 448 37.49 -1.89 14.26
CA LEU A 448 36.31 -1.69 13.42
C LEU A 448 35.03 -1.62 14.27
N ARG A 449 34.25 -0.58 14.09
CA ARG A 449 32.93 -0.43 14.68
C ARG A 449 31.84 -0.49 13.60
N ARG A 450 30.71 -1.08 13.94
CA ARG A 450 29.55 -1.21 13.08
C ARG A 450 28.45 -0.26 13.56
N TYR A 451 27.79 0.39 12.62
CA TYR A 451 26.63 1.27 12.85
C TYR A 451 25.48 0.78 11.99
N VAL A 452 24.31 0.68 12.58
CA VAL A 452 23.16 0.06 11.93
C VAL A 452 21.98 1.02 11.98
N HIS A 453 21.22 1.05 10.87
CA HIS A 453 19.85 1.54 10.85
C HIS A 453 18.91 0.36 10.52
N ILE A 454 17.84 0.23 11.30
CA ILE A 454 16.72 -0.69 11.01
C ILE A 454 15.43 0.12 11.06
N GLY A 455 14.62 0.04 10.00
CA GLY A 455 13.36 0.77 9.87
C GLY A 455 12.15 -0.11 9.60
N THR A 456 10.97 0.42 9.88
CA THR A 456 9.70 -0.22 9.52
C THR A 456 9.31 0.07 8.07
N GLY A 457 9.76 1.17 7.49
CA GLY A 457 9.46 1.67 6.15
C GLY A 457 10.63 1.66 5.19
N ASN A 458 10.32 1.74 3.90
CA ASN A 458 11.29 1.77 2.82
C ASN A 458 12.14 3.06 2.82
N TYR A 459 13.34 2.99 2.26
CA TYR A 459 14.24 4.13 2.08
C TYR A 459 13.85 4.95 0.84
N ASN A 460 12.73 5.67 0.94
CA ASN A 460 12.18 6.46 -0.15
C ASN A 460 11.72 7.82 0.38
N ALA A 461 12.33 8.91 -0.11
CA ALA A 461 12.09 10.26 0.37
C ALA A 461 10.64 10.75 0.13
N ALA A 462 9.99 10.28 -0.93
CA ALA A 462 8.60 10.65 -1.24
C ALA A 462 7.63 9.98 -0.27
N THR A 463 7.75 8.66 -0.07
CA THR A 463 6.89 7.92 0.86
C THR A 463 7.17 8.28 2.32
N ALA A 464 8.41 8.63 2.67
CA ALA A 464 8.79 9.07 4.02
C ALA A 464 8.12 10.39 4.47
N ARG A 465 7.46 11.12 3.57
CA ARG A 465 6.63 12.29 3.88
C ARG A 465 5.16 11.98 4.08
N LEU A 466 4.73 10.79 3.67
CA LEU A 466 3.33 10.37 3.64
C LEU A 466 3.05 9.18 4.57
N TYR A 467 4.05 8.33 4.80
CA TYR A 467 3.93 7.11 5.60
C TYR A 467 4.46 7.35 7.01
N GLU A 468 3.71 6.89 7.98
CA GLU A 468 4.15 6.88 9.36
C GLU A 468 5.01 5.63 9.59
N ASP A 469 6.28 5.84 9.88
CA ASP A 469 7.27 4.80 10.07
C ASP A 469 8.22 5.13 11.23
N VAL A 470 8.81 4.09 11.82
CA VAL A 470 9.80 4.23 12.90
C VAL A 470 11.10 3.59 12.48
N GLY A 471 12.23 4.23 12.81
CA GLY A 471 13.57 3.69 12.59
C GLY A 471 14.47 3.90 13.78
N ILE A 472 15.39 2.95 14.01
CA ILE A 472 16.42 3.03 15.03
C ILE A 472 17.80 3.08 14.40
N PHE A 473 18.65 3.94 14.92
CA PHE A 473 20.09 3.97 14.67
C PHE A 473 20.80 3.48 15.92
N THR A 474 21.65 2.47 15.79
CA THR A 474 22.34 1.83 16.91
C THR A 474 23.79 1.45 16.56
N ALA A 475 24.64 1.41 17.57
CA ALA A 475 25.97 0.82 17.51
C ALA A 475 26.10 -0.38 18.50
N ASP A 476 24.98 -0.95 18.93
CA ASP A 476 24.95 -2.16 19.75
C ASP A 476 25.65 -3.30 19.01
N GLU A 477 26.62 -3.93 19.68
CA GLU A 477 27.51 -4.91 19.05
C GLU A 477 26.78 -6.18 18.60
N ASP A 478 25.80 -6.65 19.39
CA ASP A 478 25.04 -7.86 19.10
C ASP A 478 24.06 -7.63 17.94
N ILE A 479 23.33 -6.49 17.95
CA ILE A 479 22.46 -6.13 16.83
C ILE A 479 23.27 -5.95 15.54
N ALA A 480 24.40 -5.26 15.63
CA ALA A 480 25.26 -5.02 14.48
C ALA A 480 25.93 -6.31 13.94
N ALA A 481 26.24 -7.25 14.83
CA ALA A 481 26.74 -8.57 14.44
C ALA A 481 25.64 -9.39 13.74
N ASP A 482 24.40 -9.37 14.28
CA ASP A 482 23.27 -10.06 13.68
C ASP A 482 22.94 -9.51 12.29
N VAL A 483 23.00 -8.18 12.10
CA VAL A 483 22.80 -7.55 10.77
C VAL A 483 23.90 -7.97 9.81
N ALA A 484 25.16 -8.01 10.25
CA ALA A 484 26.28 -8.46 9.41
C ALA A 484 26.13 -9.92 9.02
N ASP A 485 25.74 -10.78 9.97
CA ASP A 485 25.49 -12.20 9.72
C ASP A 485 24.32 -12.41 8.73
N LEU A 486 23.27 -11.59 8.83
CA LEU A 486 22.14 -11.62 7.91
C LEU A 486 22.54 -11.15 6.50
N PHE A 487 23.33 -10.08 6.37
CA PHE A 487 23.90 -9.68 5.06
C PHE A 487 24.71 -10.83 4.45
N ASN A 488 25.59 -11.45 5.21
CA ASN A 488 26.41 -12.57 4.73
C ASN A 488 25.55 -13.79 4.33
N HIS A 489 24.43 -14.02 5.03
CA HIS A 489 23.48 -15.07 4.63
C HIS A 489 22.86 -14.75 3.27
N ILE A 490 22.38 -13.51 3.07
CA ILE A 490 21.69 -13.12 1.84
C ILE A 490 22.65 -13.04 0.65
N THR A 491 23.89 -12.59 0.85
CA THR A 491 24.88 -12.42 -0.24
C THR A 491 25.75 -13.66 -0.51
N GLY A 492 25.95 -14.51 0.47
CA GLY A 492 26.91 -15.62 0.40
C GLY A 492 26.33 -16.99 0.74
N PHE A 493 25.00 -17.12 0.83
CA PHE A 493 24.30 -18.37 1.21
C PHE A 493 24.78 -18.97 2.55
N GLY A 494 25.43 -18.17 3.40
CA GLY A 494 25.80 -18.58 4.75
C GLY A 494 24.53 -18.90 5.57
N ARG A 495 24.59 -19.94 6.40
CA ARG A 495 23.45 -20.28 7.27
C ARG A 495 23.77 -19.87 8.71
N PRO A 496 23.24 -18.71 9.21
CA PRO A 496 23.42 -18.34 10.60
C PRO A 496 22.74 -19.39 11.49
N GLN A 497 23.45 -19.87 12.50
CA GLN A 497 22.90 -20.87 13.41
C GLN A 497 21.88 -20.26 14.39
N ARG A 498 22.08 -19.02 14.77
CA ARG A 498 21.22 -18.28 15.71
C ARG A 498 21.54 -16.79 15.66
N PHE A 499 20.49 -15.95 15.69
CA PHE A 499 20.64 -14.52 15.93
C PHE A 499 20.65 -14.23 17.44
N ARG A 500 21.45 -13.24 17.87
CA ARG A 500 21.65 -12.87 19.30
C ARG A 500 20.44 -12.11 19.81
N LYS A 501 20.10 -11.01 19.13
CA LYS A 501 19.01 -10.07 19.49
C LYS A 501 17.91 -9.99 18.44
N LEU A 502 18.25 -9.94 17.17
CA LEU A 502 17.26 -9.82 16.09
C LEU A 502 16.34 -11.04 16.04
N LEU A 503 15.05 -10.79 15.79
CA LEU A 503 14.11 -11.82 15.35
C LEU A 503 14.07 -11.77 13.83
N VAL A 504 14.42 -12.86 13.18
CA VAL A 504 14.55 -12.91 11.72
C VAL A 504 13.63 -13.97 11.12
N ALA A 505 12.78 -13.55 10.18
CA ALA A 505 12.02 -14.50 9.37
C ALA A 505 12.85 -14.89 8.11
N PRO A 506 12.70 -16.15 7.64
CA PRO A 506 11.82 -17.22 8.13
C PRO A 506 12.43 -18.10 9.23
N PHE A 507 13.48 -17.67 9.90
CA PHE A 507 14.28 -18.54 10.82
C PHE A 507 13.59 -18.73 12.19
N ASP A 508 13.58 -17.70 13.03
CA ASP A 508 13.13 -17.79 14.44
C ASP A 508 12.05 -16.77 14.83
N MET A 509 11.67 -15.87 13.94
CA MET A 509 10.76 -14.76 14.28
C MET A 509 9.43 -15.25 14.84
N ARG A 510 8.72 -16.18 14.15
CA ARG A 510 7.43 -16.69 14.63
C ARG A 510 7.55 -17.32 16.01
N SER A 511 8.53 -18.21 16.23
CA SER A 511 8.71 -18.92 17.49
C SER A 511 9.01 -17.95 18.64
N ARG A 512 9.81 -16.92 18.41
CA ARG A 512 10.13 -15.91 19.42
C ARG A 512 8.96 -14.98 19.73
N ILE A 513 8.13 -14.64 18.74
CA ILE A 513 6.87 -13.90 18.97
C ILE A 513 5.90 -14.73 19.80
N LEU A 514 5.75 -16.02 19.48
CA LEU A 514 4.90 -16.92 20.27
C LEU A 514 5.41 -17.06 21.71
N ALA A 515 6.72 -17.11 21.91
CA ALA A 515 7.32 -17.12 23.26
C ALA A 515 7.02 -15.83 24.06
N GLU A 516 7.01 -14.65 23.42
CA GLU A 516 6.63 -13.40 24.08
C GLU A 516 5.12 -13.39 24.43
N ILE A 517 4.26 -13.90 23.55
CA ILE A 517 2.82 -14.04 23.85
C ILE A 517 2.59 -15.00 25.01
N ASP A 518 3.30 -16.15 25.02
CA ASP A 518 3.22 -17.13 26.09
C ASP A 518 3.70 -16.55 27.42
N ARG A 519 4.81 -15.80 27.44
CA ARG A 519 5.32 -15.10 28.63
C ARG A 519 4.25 -14.16 29.25
N VAL A 520 3.52 -13.42 28.39
CA VAL A 520 2.42 -12.56 28.84
C VAL A 520 1.23 -13.40 29.34
N SER A 521 0.91 -14.50 28.66
CA SER A 521 -0.15 -15.44 29.08
C SER A 521 0.11 -16.03 30.45
N VAL A 522 1.34 -16.48 30.72
CA VAL A 522 1.78 -17.00 32.02
C VAL A 522 1.67 -15.92 33.11
N ALA A 523 2.05 -14.69 32.84
CA ALA A 523 1.92 -13.58 33.77
C ALA A 523 0.44 -13.29 34.11
N ALA A 524 -0.43 -13.32 33.10
CA ALA A 524 -1.87 -13.14 33.25
C ALA A 524 -2.48 -14.24 34.15
N ALA A 525 -2.18 -15.51 33.86
CA ALA A 525 -2.65 -16.63 34.64
C ALA A 525 -2.17 -16.58 36.11
N ALA A 526 -1.01 -15.95 36.36
CA ALA A 526 -0.49 -15.70 37.69
C ALA A 526 -1.07 -14.44 38.38
N GLY A 527 -2.05 -13.76 37.77
CA GLY A 527 -2.67 -12.53 38.27
C GLY A 527 -1.76 -11.30 38.30
N LYS A 528 -0.65 -11.34 37.52
CA LYS A 528 0.28 -10.21 37.36
C LYS A 528 -0.20 -9.28 36.26
N HIS A 529 0.40 -8.07 36.16
CA HIS A 529 0.18 -7.21 35.03
C HIS A 529 0.53 -7.93 33.71
N ALA A 530 -0.41 -7.96 32.74
CA ALA A 530 -0.27 -8.67 31.49
C ALA A 530 -0.99 -7.92 30.40
N ARG A 531 -0.20 -7.35 29.45
CA ARG A 531 -0.76 -6.58 28.34
C ARG A 531 0.05 -6.82 27.07
N ILE A 532 -0.65 -6.94 25.94
CA ILE A 532 -0.07 -6.97 24.60
C ILE A 532 -0.62 -5.79 23.80
N ARG A 533 0.25 -5.01 23.19
CA ARG A 533 -0.12 -3.93 22.27
C ARG A 533 0.60 -4.11 20.94
N LEU A 534 -0.18 -4.26 19.88
CA LEU A 534 0.32 -4.47 18.52
C LEU A 534 -0.15 -3.34 17.63
N LYS A 535 0.75 -2.58 17.05
CA LYS A 535 0.51 -1.66 15.92
C LYS A 535 1.16 -2.25 14.69
N LEU A 536 0.36 -2.54 13.66
CA LEU A 536 0.81 -3.26 12.46
C LEU A 536 -0.14 -2.98 11.28
N ASN A 537 0.24 -3.41 10.08
CA ASN A 537 -0.64 -3.25 8.95
C ASN A 537 -1.64 -4.40 8.83
N GLN A 538 -1.23 -5.64 9.09
CA GLN A 538 -2.05 -6.82 8.85
C GLN A 538 -1.80 -7.90 9.91
N ILE A 539 -2.87 -8.55 10.38
CA ILE A 539 -2.82 -9.74 11.23
C ILE A 539 -3.66 -10.86 10.60
N VAL A 540 -2.98 -11.88 10.09
CA VAL A 540 -3.55 -12.93 9.24
C VAL A 540 -3.05 -14.32 9.63
N ASP A 541 -1.91 -14.42 10.36
CA ASP A 541 -1.33 -15.71 10.76
C ASP A 541 -2.22 -16.41 11.78
N PRO A 542 -2.79 -17.60 11.43
CA PRO A 542 -3.73 -18.28 12.34
C PRO A 542 -3.06 -18.73 13.64
N VAL A 543 -1.78 -19.10 13.59
CA VAL A 543 -1.05 -19.58 14.79
C VAL A 543 -0.85 -18.45 15.78
N VAL A 544 -0.46 -17.26 15.29
CA VAL A 544 -0.34 -16.06 16.14
C VAL A 544 -1.71 -15.64 16.68
N ILE A 545 -2.78 -15.69 15.87
CA ILE A 545 -4.13 -15.33 16.31
C ILE A 545 -4.62 -16.27 17.42
N GLU A 546 -4.42 -17.58 17.28
CA GLU A 546 -4.81 -18.55 18.30
C GLU A 546 -4.02 -18.36 19.61
N ALA A 547 -2.72 -18.03 19.52
CA ALA A 547 -1.92 -17.70 20.70
C ALA A 547 -2.45 -16.43 21.43
N LEU A 548 -2.86 -15.41 20.67
CA LEU A 548 -3.49 -14.21 21.22
C LEU A 548 -4.84 -14.52 21.89
N TYR A 549 -5.66 -15.39 21.30
CA TYR A 549 -6.90 -15.83 21.94
C TYR A 549 -6.62 -16.53 23.25
N ALA A 550 -5.65 -17.46 23.30
CA ALA A 550 -5.25 -18.14 24.51
C ALA A 550 -4.74 -17.18 25.60
N ALA A 551 -3.92 -16.20 25.24
CA ALA A 551 -3.45 -15.18 26.18
C ALA A 551 -4.59 -14.29 26.71
N GLY A 552 -5.55 -13.91 25.84
CA GLY A 552 -6.75 -13.18 26.23
C GLY A 552 -7.63 -13.97 27.21
N GLN A 553 -7.83 -15.27 26.96
CA GLN A 553 -8.55 -16.18 27.84
C GLN A 553 -7.83 -16.38 29.19
N ALA A 554 -6.49 -16.33 29.21
CA ALA A 554 -5.71 -16.34 30.46
C ALA A 554 -5.81 -15.03 31.26
N GLY A 555 -6.45 -13.98 30.71
CA GLY A 555 -6.67 -12.70 31.39
C GLY A 555 -5.78 -11.55 30.89
N ALA A 556 -4.94 -11.75 29.89
CA ALA A 556 -4.13 -10.68 29.30
C ALA A 556 -5.01 -9.66 28.56
N LYS A 557 -4.74 -8.36 28.75
CA LYS A 557 -5.37 -7.29 27.97
C LYS A 557 -4.66 -7.13 26.65
N ILE A 558 -5.38 -7.31 25.54
CA ILE A 558 -4.80 -7.25 24.19
C ILE A 558 -5.43 -6.12 23.40
N GLN A 559 -4.58 -5.24 22.85
CA GLN A 559 -4.97 -4.09 22.06
C GLN A 559 -4.22 -4.14 20.72
N ILE A 560 -4.97 -4.16 19.62
CA ILE A 560 -4.41 -4.26 18.27
C ILE A 560 -4.86 -3.04 17.47
N CYS A 561 -3.90 -2.35 16.85
CA CYS A 561 -4.15 -1.37 15.80
C CYS A 561 -3.73 -1.98 14.47
N ALA A 562 -4.69 -2.50 13.70
CA ALA A 562 -4.49 -3.08 12.38
C ALA A 562 -5.00 -2.12 11.31
N ARG A 563 -4.11 -1.57 10.48
CA ARG A 563 -4.50 -0.63 9.44
C ARG A 563 -5.40 -1.27 8.38
N ALA A 564 -5.07 -2.48 7.92
CA ALA A 564 -5.75 -3.11 6.80
C ALA A 564 -6.44 -4.43 7.21
N ILE A 565 -5.83 -5.57 6.94
CA ILE A 565 -6.44 -6.87 7.14
C ILE A 565 -6.33 -7.29 8.61
N CYS A 566 -7.47 -7.64 9.20
CA CYS A 566 -7.55 -8.30 10.49
C CYS A 566 -8.46 -9.52 10.39
N MET A 567 -7.89 -10.70 10.57
CA MET A 567 -8.68 -11.94 10.63
C MET A 567 -9.12 -12.30 12.03
N LEU A 568 -8.54 -11.66 13.07
CA LEU A 568 -8.92 -11.86 14.46
C LEU A 568 -10.28 -11.23 14.75
N ARG A 569 -11.17 -11.95 15.46
CA ARG A 569 -12.46 -11.45 15.98
C ARG A 569 -12.30 -10.99 17.42
N PRO A 570 -12.45 -9.69 17.72
CA PRO A 570 -12.40 -9.19 19.10
C PRO A 570 -13.76 -9.32 19.79
N GLY A 571 -13.78 -9.31 21.13
CA GLY A 571 -14.99 -9.15 21.92
C GLY A 571 -15.99 -10.31 21.85
N VAL A 572 -15.59 -11.49 21.36
CA VAL A 572 -16.46 -12.66 21.29
C VAL A 572 -16.49 -13.33 22.67
N PRO A 573 -17.69 -13.53 23.26
CA PRO A 573 -17.84 -14.20 24.57
C PRO A 573 -17.18 -15.58 24.59
N GLY A 574 -16.38 -15.84 25.63
CA GLY A 574 -15.63 -17.09 25.80
C GLY A 574 -14.43 -17.28 24.90
N LEU A 575 -14.14 -16.33 24.01
CA LEU A 575 -13.00 -16.41 23.08
C LEU A 575 -12.05 -15.21 23.20
N SER A 576 -12.57 -13.98 23.10
CA SER A 576 -11.74 -12.79 22.89
C SER A 576 -12.25 -11.53 23.60
N GLU A 577 -12.94 -11.67 24.72
CA GLU A 577 -13.50 -10.55 25.50
C GLU A 577 -12.44 -9.52 25.94
N ASN A 578 -11.22 -9.99 26.18
CA ASN A 578 -10.07 -9.16 26.58
C ASN A 578 -9.28 -8.57 25.38
N ILE A 579 -9.79 -8.76 24.16
CA ILE A 579 -9.13 -8.29 22.93
C ILE A 579 -9.94 -7.17 22.31
N SER A 580 -9.28 -6.07 22.01
CA SER A 580 -9.84 -4.95 21.26
C SER A 580 -9.01 -4.68 20.00
N VAL A 581 -9.71 -4.37 18.89
CA VAL A 581 -9.07 -4.07 17.61
C VAL A 581 -9.55 -2.72 17.11
N ARG A 582 -8.62 -1.90 16.67
CA ARG A 582 -8.90 -0.62 16.00
C ARG A 582 -8.09 -0.46 14.73
N SER A 583 -8.49 0.50 13.92
CA SER A 583 -7.77 0.97 12.75
C SER A 583 -7.76 2.50 12.75
N ILE A 584 -6.68 3.13 12.34
CA ILE A 584 -6.57 4.59 12.26
C ILE A 584 -6.28 4.98 10.82
N PHE A 585 -7.02 5.97 10.33
CA PHE A 585 -6.76 6.62 9.07
C PHE A 585 -6.66 8.13 9.27
N GLY A 586 -6.01 8.80 8.34
CA GLY A 586 -5.88 10.23 8.37
C GLY A 586 -4.98 10.70 7.26
N ARG A 587 -4.36 11.83 7.50
CA ARG A 587 -3.44 12.50 6.59
C ARG A 587 -2.25 11.64 6.19
N PHE A 588 -1.68 10.88 7.14
CA PHE A 588 -0.55 9.99 6.94
C PHE A 588 -1.00 8.53 6.94
N LEU A 589 -0.33 7.72 6.12
CA LEU A 589 -0.57 6.28 6.10
C LEU A 589 0.10 5.64 7.33
N GLU A 590 -0.69 5.11 8.26
CA GLU A 590 -0.17 4.31 9.37
C GLU A 590 0.55 3.07 8.83
N HIS A 591 1.86 2.98 9.05
CA HIS A 591 2.68 1.94 8.41
C HIS A 591 3.69 1.30 9.34
N SER A 592 4.05 1.93 10.45
CA SER A 592 4.99 1.35 11.40
C SER A 592 4.47 0.04 12.01
N ARG A 593 5.41 -0.84 12.38
CA ARG A 593 5.14 -2.04 13.17
C ARG A 593 5.83 -1.87 14.51
N ILE A 594 5.03 -1.79 15.55
CA ILE A 594 5.47 -1.64 16.94
C ILE A 594 4.74 -2.68 17.78
N TYR A 595 5.50 -3.53 18.46
CA TYR A 595 5.00 -4.59 19.29
C TYR A 595 5.46 -4.36 20.72
N ALA A 596 4.55 -4.42 21.69
CA ALA A 596 4.86 -4.31 23.11
C ALA A 596 4.22 -5.48 23.88
N PHE A 597 5.06 -6.24 24.57
CA PHE A 597 4.68 -7.39 25.40
C PHE A 597 5.03 -7.08 26.85
N GLU A 598 4.02 -6.89 27.69
CA GLU A 598 4.16 -6.49 29.10
C GLU A 598 3.78 -7.65 30.01
N ALA A 599 4.71 -8.16 30.80
CA ALA A 599 4.52 -9.28 31.72
C ALA A 599 5.14 -8.95 33.09
N GLY A 600 4.32 -8.64 34.09
CA GLY A 600 4.77 -8.13 35.38
C GLY A 600 5.45 -6.77 35.24
N GLU A 601 6.71 -6.68 35.65
CA GLU A 601 7.53 -5.45 35.53
C GLU A 601 8.31 -5.38 34.22
N GLU A 602 8.37 -6.49 33.47
CA GLU A 602 9.14 -6.56 32.24
C GLU A 602 8.29 -6.18 31.02
N THR A 603 8.88 -5.37 30.15
CA THR A 603 8.29 -4.98 28.86
C THR A 603 9.29 -5.16 27.73
N THR A 604 8.92 -5.96 26.75
CA THR A 604 9.65 -6.10 25.48
C THR A 604 9.02 -5.19 24.43
N TYR A 605 9.80 -4.30 23.81
CA TYR A 605 9.40 -3.55 22.63
C TYR A 605 10.17 -4.05 21.42
N LEU A 606 9.45 -4.30 20.32
CA LEU A 606 10.03 -4.68 19.03
C LEU A 606 9.52 -3.71 17.95
N ILE A 607 10.40 -3.34 17.01
CA ILE A 607 10.03 -2.62 15.77
C ILE A 607 10.66 -3.32 14.57
N GLY A 608 10.07 -3.19 13.39
CA GLY A 608 10.68 -3.69 12.15
C GLY A 608 9.71 -3.86 11.00
N SER A 609 10.07 -4.74 10.07
CA SER A 609 9.41 -4.82 8.76
C SER A 609 8.24 -5.79 8.69
N ALA A 610 8.14 -6.76 9.62
CA ALA A 610 7.18 -7.86 9.55
C ALA A 610 5.78 -7.47 10.03
N ASP A 611 4.76 -7.86 9.29
CA ASP A 611 3.39 -8.02 9.75
C ASP A 611 3.15 -9.47 10.22
N MET A 612 2.10 -9.74 10.99
CA MET A 612 1.73 -11.08 11.44
C MET A 612 0.98 -11.84 10.34
N MET A 613 1.72 -12.26 9.32
CA MET A 613 1.20 -12.97 8.15
C MET A 613 2.08 -14.17 7.80
N PRO A 614 1.51 -15.32 7.35
CA PRO A 614 2.30 -16.47 6.92
C PRO A 614 3.40 -16.11 5.90
N ARG A 615 3.05 -15.33 4.86
CA ARG A 615 4.06 -14.91 3.86
C ARG A 615 5.21 -14.09 4.43
N ASN A 616 4.98 -13.27 5.49
CA ASN A 616 6.04 -12.50 6.14
C ASN A 616 6.91 -13.41 7.02
N LEU A 617 6.28 -14.36 7.72
CA LEU A 617 6.95 -15.19 8.70
C LEU A 617 7.64 -16.44 8.09
N ASP A 618 7.23 -16.85 6.86
CA ASP A 618 7.69 -18.10 6.23
C ASP A 618 8.40 -17.91 4.89
N ARG A 619 8.06 -16.84 4.12
CA ARG A 619 8.50 -16.68 2.72
C ARG A 619 9.17 -15.33 2.46
N ARG A 620 9.63 -14.64 3.51
CA ARG A 620 10.32 -13.35 3.38
C ARG A 620 11.46 -13.25 4.36
N ILE A 621 12.48 -12.51 3.97
CA ILE A 621 13.47 -11.99 4.91
C ILE A 621 12.90 -10.74 5.56
N GLU A 622 12.51 -10.88 6.82
CA GLU A 622 11.99 -9.79 7.65
C GLU A 622 12.82 -9.70 8.95
N VAL A 623 12.85 -8.52 9.54
CA VAL A 623 13.58 -8.27 10.78
C VAL A 623 12.71 -7.54 11.78
N LEU A 624 12.71 -8.01 13.03
CA LEU A 624 12.27 -7.24 14.20
C LEU A 624 13.46 -7.06 15.14
N VAL A 625 13.67 -5.81 15.59
CA VAL A 625 14.75 -5.42 16.50
C VAL A 625 14.18 -5.08 17.88
N PRO A 626 14.74 -5.63 18.98
CA PRO A 626 14.35 -5.25 20.32
C PRO A 626 14.87 -3.85 20.65
N ILE A 627 14.03 -3.05 21.31
CA ILE A 627 14.36 -1.70 21.76
C ILE A 627 14.65 -1.73 23.24
N GLU A 628 15.94 -1.62 23.59
CA GLU A 628 16.42 -1.69 24.97
C GLU A 628 16.66 -0.31 25.60
N ASN A 629 17.00 0.69 24.79
CA ASN A 629 17.24 2.05 25.25
C ASN A 629 15.99 2.66 25.91
N ALA A 630 16.10 3.09 27.17
CA ALA A 630 14.98 3.60 27.96
C ALA A 630 14.25 4.78 27.31
N ARG A 631 14.99 5.70 26.68
CA ARG A 631 14.41 6.87 26.00
C ARG A 631 13.64 6.44 24.74
N ALA A 632 14.19 5.52 23.97
CA ALA A 632 13.53 4.96 22.79
C ALA A 632 12.24 4.22 23.19
N ARG A 633 12.26 3.44 24.28
CA ARG A 633 11.05 2.79 24.85
C ARG A 633 9.98 3.81 25.21
N GLN A 634 10.35 4.93 25.84
CA GLN A 634 9.40 6.00 26.18
C GLN A 634 8.76 6.64 24.96
N GLU A 635 9.52 6.84 23.88
CA GLU A 635 8.95 7.35 22.61
C GLU A 635 7.96 6.35 22.01
N LEU A 636 8.29 5.07 21.96
CA LEU A 636 7.39 4.03 21.44
C LEU A 636 6.14 3.85 22.32
N ALA A 637 6.30 3.90 23.64
CA ALA A 637 5.16 3.89 24.58
C ALA A 637 4.19 5.02 24.27
N ALA A 638 4.71 6.24 24.07
CA ALA A 638 3.88 7.40 23.77
C ALA A 638 3.19 7.32 22.38
N VAL A 639 3.83 6.71 21.38
CA VAL A 639 3.18 6.41 20.10
C VAL A 639 2.02 5.46 20.31
N LEU A 640 2.24 4.33 21.01
CA LEU A 640 1.19 3.35 21.30
C LEU A 640 0.06 3.94 22.17
N ASP A 641 0.39 4.71 23.20
CA ASP A 641 -0.61 5.37 24.06
C ASP A 641 -1.49 6.31 23.23
N SER A 642 -0.90 7.11 22.36
CA SER A 642 -1.65 8.00 21.47
C SER A 642 -2.48 7.22 20.44
N THR A 643 -1.92 6.15 19.87
CA THR A 643 -2.63 5.26 18.92
C THR A 643 -3.89 4.67 19.57
N PHE A 644 -3.76 4.12 20.79
CA PHE A 644 -4.86 3.45 21.46
C PHE A 644 -5.84 4.40 22.17
N SER A 645 -5.54 5.68 22.27
CA SER A 645 -6.43 6.74 22.76
C SER A 645 -7.06 7.61 21.68
N ASP A 646 -6.81 7.36 20.38
CA ASP A 646 -7.47 8.12 19.31
C ASP A 646 -8.99 7.92 19.36
N THR A 647 -9.73 9.04 19.33
CA THR A 647 -11.19 9.12 19.36
C THR A 647 -11.75 9.97 18.24
N THR A 648 -10.99 10.19 17.17
CA THR A 648 -11.39 11.05 16.04
C THR A 648 -11.32 10.33 14.71
N ASN A 649 -10.23 9.61 14.49
CA ASN A 649 -9.93 8.92 13.25
C ASN A 649 -9.70 7.42 13.45
N ALA A 650 -10.25 6.86 14.54
CA ALA A 650 -10.22 5.45 14.84
C ALA A 650 -11.54 4.77 14.43
N TRP A 651 -11.42 3.60 13.85
CA TRP A 651 -12.52 2.64 13.65
C TRP A 651 -12.32 1.47 14.59
N ILE A 652 -13.39 1.03 15.20
CA ILE A 652 -13.40 -0.09 16.13
C ILE A 652 -14.02 -1.31 15.45
N LEU A 653 -13.35 -2.44 15.50
CA LEU A 653 -13.85 -3.71 14.99
C LEU A 653 -14.75 -4.37 16.03
N ALA A 654 -15.96 -4.70 15.64
CA ALA A 654 -16.91 -5.44 16.46
C ALA A 654 -16.76 -6.97 16.31
N ALA A 655 -17.38 -7.72 17.21
CA ALA A 655 -17.35 -9.20 17.23
C ALA A 655 -17.96 -9.84 15.96
N ASP A 656 -18.88 -9.18 15.30
CA ASP A 656 -19.50 -9.63 14.05
C ASP A 656 -18.63 -9.37 12.81
N GLY A 657 -17.53 -8.62 12.96
CA GLY A 657 -16.62 -8.24 11.86
C GLY A 657 -16.92 -6.87 11.25
N THR A 658 -17.91 -6.14 11.75
CA THR A 658 -18.23 -4.78 11.30
C THR A 658 -17.28 -3.75 11.92
N TRP A 659 -17.05 -2.67 11.19
CA TRP A 659 -16.28 -1.53 11.67
C TRP A 659 -17.18 -0.33 11.91
N SER A 660 -16.99 0.35 13.02
CA SER A 660 -17.66 1.60 13.33
C SER A 660 -16.66 2.67 13.74
N ARG A 661 -16.86 3.90 13.26
CA ARG A 661 -15.98 5.03 13.59
C ARG A 661 -16.25 5.49 15.02
N ASP A 662 -15.19 5.57 15.82
CA ASP A 662 -15.24 6.14 17.18
C ASP A 662 -15.02 7.65 17.08
N VAL A 663 -16.12 8.42 17.18
CA VAL A 663 -16.08 9.88 17.02
C VAL A 663 -16.42 10.55 18.33
N ALA A 664 -15.41 11.07 19.02
CA ALA A 664 -15.61 12.02 20.10
C ALA A 664 -15.50 13.46 19.58
N SER A 665 -16.33 14.33 20.07
CA SER A 665 -16.34 15.76 19.70
C SER A 665 -15.87 16.66 20.85
N GLY A 666 -15.35 17.85 20.50
CA GLY A 666 -14.97 18.87 21.47
C GLY A 666 -13.71 18.55 22.29
N ALA A 667 -13.70 18.89 23.55
CA ALA A 667 -12.53 18.74 24.45
C ALA A 667 -12.11 17.29 24.71
N LYS A 668 -12.92 16.29 24.32
CA LYS A 668 -12.60 14.87 24.42
C LYS A 668 -11.96 14.29 23.18
N ALA A 669 -11.88 15.07 22.09
CA ALA A 669 -11.24 14.63 20.85
C ALA A 669 -9.73 14.45 21.04
N HIS A 670 -9.22 13.27 20.71
CA HIS A 670 -7.80 12.96 20.78
C HIS A 670 -7.29 12.46 19.41
N PRO A 671 -6.92 13.37 18.49
CA PRO A 671 -6.42 13.00 17.17
C PRO A 671 -4.95 12.55 17.25
N HIS A 672 -4.70 11.27 16.98
CA HIS A 672 -3.37 10.66 17.09
C HIS A 672 -2.32 11.41 16.25
N GLN A 673 -2.53 11.53 14.94
CA GLN A 673 -1.54 12.12 14.03
C GLN A 673 -1.24 13.58 14.38
N LEU A 674 -2.26 14.38 14.69
CA LEU A 674 -2.08 15.76 15.11
C LEU A 674 -1.34 15.87 16.45
N THR A 675 -1.59 14.92 17.37
CA THR A 675 -0.86 14.83 18.65
C THR A 675 0.63 14.54 18.40
N MET A 676 0.94 13.62 17.47
CA MET A 676 2.34 13.32 17.11
C MET A 676 3.02 14.50 16.42
N MET A 677 2.34 15.23 15.54
CA MET A 677 2.85 16.47 14.91
C MET A 677 3.22 17.51 15.98
N ARG A 678 2.31 17.77 16.92
CA ARG A 678 2.55 18.72 18.04
C ARG A 678 3.71 18.26 18.94
N ARG A 679 3.79 16.95 19.22
CA ARG A 679 4.87 16.39 20.03
C ARG A 679 6.23 16.56 19.34
N ALA A 680 6.32 16.33 18.03
CA ALA A 680 7.55 16.55 17.26
C ALA A 680 7.99 18.02 17.30
N GLN A 681 7.07 18.97 17.09
CA GLN A 681 7.35 20.39 17.19
C GLN A 681 7.83 20.81 18.60
N GLN A 682 7.21 20.26 19.64
CA GLN A 682 7.63 20.55 21.02
C GLN A 682 9.03 20.01 21.32
N ARG A 683 9.38 18.81 20.81
CA ARG A 683 10.74 18.26 20.93
C ARG A 683 11.78 19.16 20.28
N ALA A 684 11.52 19.64 19.06
CA ALA A 684 12.42 20.53 18.35
C ALA A 684 12.66 21.84 19.12
N ARG A 685 11.59 22.51 19.58
CA ARG A 685 11.67 23.75 20.36
C ARG A 685 12.44 23.60 21.68
N ARG A 686 12.32 22.45 22.37
CA ARG A 686 13.09 22.16 23.59
C ARG A 686 14.57 21.96 23.29
N GLY A 687 14.92 21.37 22.15
CA GLY A 687 16.28 21.22 21.68
C GLY A 687 16.98 22.57 21.40
N ASP A 688 16.24 23.54 20.86
CA ASP A 688 16.74 24.87 20.57
C ASP A 688 16.97 25.72 21.84
N ARG A 689 16.15 25.57 22.90
CA ARG A 689 16.32 26.28 24.19
C ARG A 689 17.45 25.74 25.03
N GLY A 690 18.02 24.60 24.70
CA GLY A 690 19.23 24.04 25.34
C GLY A 690 20.55 24.43 24.64
N ARG A 691 20.48 25.29 23.65
CA ARG A 691 21.60 25.99 23.03
C ARG A 691 21.82 27.32 23.73
#